data_36bfc24deda5031646ce6026dde5193c
#
_entry.id   36bfc24deda5031646ce6026dde5193c
#
_cell.length_a   1.000
_cell.length_b   1.000
_cell.length_c   1.000
_cell.angle_alpha   90.00
_cell.angle_beta   90.00
_cell.angle_gamma   90.00
#
_symmetry.space_group_name_H-M   'P 1'
#
loop_
_entity.id
_entity.type
_entity.pdbx_description
1 polymer ?
#
loop_
_entity_poly.entity_id
_entity_poly.type
_entity_poly.pdbx_seq_one_letter_code
_entity_poly.pdbx_strand_id
1 'polypeptide(L)'
;GKNAAKQASVSAKDSYEGAGWSKLNLTDGLRYSPATKVSTIDKTKLLKPSATPLLRKDFAIDKKIKRAVAYVCGLGFYELRINGRKIGDRVLDPGWTNYEKTSLYTAYDVKDQLMQGGNAIGIMLGNGMYNVVGGRYTKFRYSFGSPKVIMQLYVEYSDGTSQTVVSDDTWTWSPSPVVFSCIYGGEDYDARMEQPGWDKGGYSAAGYYPVSVVDGPGGRLSAQAAPPIKVMQEFKPVTITEPKPGVRVFDFGQNCSSMPKLTVKGPAGAIIKMTPGELLDDNGLVSQAVSGGPSYYTYTLKGGEKETWSPQFFYYGSRYLQVETSGHDGEPAPEVIELISQFVYSSAREVGKFSCSNEVVNRVHGLIMAAFKSNLQSVLTDCPHREKLGWLECAHLLAGCVMYNFDAPTFYAKIVNDMSEAQEDGGLVPNIAPEYKIFGEQDRHHAFRDSPEWGSAYVIAPWKVYEMYGDRTLLEQHYEGMKRYVEYLKSKSTDHIVAHGLSDWYDMPWGQTSGGVTATAVYYQDLLVLKNAAALLGKPDEARQFEGQAQAVKDAFNRKFFNAEKNQYDHNSQTANSMPLVLGLVPEDRRSEVLAGLVAEIRAGGNRIKAGDVGFNYLMLALSDGDQGDVLYDMLTHADGPGYVCQLNKGMTTLAESWEASPKSSLNHCMLGHIEEWFYRGLGGLTSDPSGPGFKKIMIKPQIVGDLEWVKSSYDSLYGQISSNWKRDEQKLTMDVTIPPNTTATVYVPAKDAASVTESGKPASEVTGVKFLRMENNAAVYEVASGTYQFQSPLMETK
;
A
#
# COMPACT_ATOMS: atom_id res chain seq x y z
N GLY A 1 22.17 20.96 -19.17
CA GLY A 1 21.18 20.26 -19.98
C GLY A 1 19.98 21.16 -20.21
N LYS A 2 19.31 21.03 -21.36
CA LYS A 2 18.09 21.80 -21.64
C LYS A 2 17.01 21.37 -20.63
N ASN A 3 16.35 22.35 -19.99
CA ASN A 3 15.25 22.09 -19.10
C ASN A 3 14.09 21.48 -19.91
N ALA A 4 13.85 20.18 -19.73
CA ALA A 4 12.80 19.45 -20.45
C ALA A 4 11.37 19.90 -20.10
N ALA A 5 11.20 20.57 -18.96
CA ALA A 5 9.92 21.16 -18.56
C ALA A 5 9.64 22.51 -19.23
N LYS A 6 10.63 23.11 -19.91
CA LYS A 6 10.43 24.37 -20.59
C LYS A 6 9.42 24.21 -21.73
N GLN A 7 8.28 24.90 -21.62
CA GLN A 7 7.15 24.87 -22.56
C GLN A 7 6.26 23.61 -22.50
N ALA A 8 6.41 22.73 -21.50
CA ALA A 8 5.44 21.66 -21.28
C ALA A 8 4.10 22.24 -20.84
N SER A 9 2.99 21.67 -21.32
CA SER A 9 1.65 22.04 -20.82
C SER A 9 1.48 21.46 -19.42
N VAL A 10 1.21 22.31 -18.44
CA VAL A 10 0.91 21.88 -17.07
C VAL A 10 -0.57 22.08 -16.81
N SER A 11 -1.29 21.03 -16.48
CA SER A 11 -2.66 21.12 -15.98
C SER A 11 -2.68 20.74 -14.50
N ALA A 12 -3.20 21.61 -13.66
CA ALA A 12 -3.47 21.29 -12.28
C ALA A 12 -4.88 21.74 -11.96
N LYS A 13 -5.69 20.84 -11.41
CA LYS A 13 -7.11 21.08 -11.12
C LYS A 13 -7.31 22.16 -10.05
N ASP A 14 -6.31 22.34 -9.17
CA ASP A 14 -6.33 23.25 -8.03
C ASP A 14 -5.06 24.11 -7.92
N SER A 15 -4.46 24.50 -9.05
CA SER A 15 -3.30 25.39 -9.04
C SER A 15 -3.74 26.85 -8.82
N TYR A 16 -3.08 27.53 -7.90
CA TYR A 16 -3.18 28.98 -7.78
C TYR A 16 -2.20 29.65 -8.75
N GLU A 17 -2.72 30.55 -9.60
CA GLU A 17 -1.95 31.37 -10.54
C GLU A 17 -1.80 32.77 -9.96
N GLY A 18 -0.62 33.17 -9.52
CA GLY A 18 -0.36 34.57 -9.05
C GLY A 18 0.91 34.71 -8.20
N ALA A 19 1.42 35.91 -8.11
CA ALA A 19 2.48 36.37 -7.20
C ALA A 19 3.73 35.46 -7.12
N GLY A 20 4.25 35.02 -8.26
CA GLY A 20 5.45 34.19 -8.34
C GLY A 20 5.20 32.68 -8.35
N TRP A 21 4.00 32.23 -8.00
CA TRP A 21 3.55 30.85 -8.24
C TRP A 21 2.58 30.81 -9.42
N SER A 22 3.02 30.18 -10.49
CA SER A 22 2.21 29.91 -11.66
C SER A 22 2.64 28.58 -12.22
N LYS A 23 1.70 27.82 -12.80
CA LYS A 23 2.05 26.64 -13.60
C LYS A 23 3.04 26.98 -14.71
N LEU A 24 3.08 28.23 -15.17
CA LEU A 24 4.05 28.71 -16.15
C LEU A 24 5.46 28.79 -15.57
N ASN A 25 5.62 29.08 -14.28
CA ASN A 25 6.92 29.14 -13.62
C ASN A 25 7.59 27.75 -13.50
N LEU A 26 6.79 26.67 -13.58
CA LEU A 26 7.34 25.31 -13.66
C LEU A 26 7.98 25.02 -15.02
N THR A 27 7.68 25.83 -16.02
CA THR A 27 8.06 25.60 -17.42
C THR A 27 8.78 26.81 -18.05
N ASP A 28 8.98 27.91 -17.33
CA ASP A 28 9.59 29.15 -17.83
C ASP A 28 11.12 29.04 -18.06
N GLY A 29 11.72 27.97 -17.56
CA GLY A 29 13.15 27.71 -17.69
C GLY A 29 14.03 28.55 -16.77
N LEU A 30 13.43 29.33 -15.88
CA LEU A 30 14.17 30.09 -14.87
C LEU A 30 14.66 29.10 -13.80
N ARG A 31 15.96 28.90 -13.73
CA ARG A 31 16.61 28.31 -12.58
C ARG A 31 16.90 29.44 -11.60
N TYR A 32 16.30 29.35 -10.43
CA TYR A 32 16.68 30.25 -9.33
C TYR A 32 18.10 29.86 -8.92
N SER A 33 19.08 30.58 -9.43
CA SER A 33 20.47 30.54 -8.96
C SER A 33 20.86 31.95 -8.55
N PRO A 34 20.59 32.36 -7.31
CA PRO A 34 21.26 33.55 -6.83
C PRO A 34 22.74 33.18 -6.72
N ALA A 35 23.60 34.02 -7.26
CA ALA A 35 25.01 33.97 -6.96
C ALA A 35 25.20 34.21 -5.46
N THR A 36 25.03 33.17 -4.67
CA THR A 36 25.23 33.21 -3.23
C THR A 36 26.70 33.39 -2.98
N LYS A 37 27.12 34.54 -2.46
CA LYS A 37 28.41 34.68 -1.80
C LYS A 37 28.45 33.57 -0.75
N VAL A 38 29.26 32.54 -0.99
CA VAL A 38 29.58 31.54 0.02
C VAL A 38 30.24 32.30 1.18
N SER A 39 29.45 32.71 2.18
CA SER A 39 30.00 33.13 3.44
C SER A 39 30.82 31.97 3.99
N THR A 40 31.91 32.24 4.63
CA THR A 40 32.76 31.25 5.29
C THR A 40 31.92 30.51 6.33
N ILE A 41 31.35 29.38 5.92
CA ILE A 41 30.53 28.55 6.80
C ILE A 41 31.43 27.98 7.87
N ASP A 42 31.14 28.32 9.13
CA ASP A 42 31.79 27.67 10.27
C ASP A 42 31.39 26.20 10.31
N LYS A 43 32.28 25.34 9.80
CA LYS A 43 32.04 23.91 9.70
C LYS A 43 31.76 23.22 11.03
N THR A 44 32.11 23.84 12.15
CA THR A 44 31.85 23.32 13.52
C THR A 44 30.39 23.45 13.89
N LYS A 45 29.65 24.34 13.20
CA LYS A 45 28.21 24.59 13.39
C LYS A 45 27.30 23.90 12.39
N LEU A 46 27.84 23.09 11.47
CA LEU A 46 27.03 22.31 10.56
C LEU A 46 26.30 21.21 11.30
N LEU A 47 25.03 21.00 10.96
CA LEU A 47 24.28 19.85 11.43
C LEU A 47 25.00 18.55 11.02
N LYS A 48 24.99 17.57 11.93
CA LYS A 48 25.34 16.21 11.53
C LYS A 48 24.37 15.76 10.43
N PRO A 49 24.81 14.99 9.43
CA PRO A 49 23.94 14.55 8.33
C PRO A 49 22.64 13.85 8.77
N SER A 50 22.65 13.27 9.97
CA SER A 50 21.50 12.56 10.55
C SER A 50 20.61 13.45 11.44
N ALA A 51 21.04 14.66 11.81
CA ALA A 51 20.24 15.59 12.59
C ALA A 51 19.28 16.40 11.70
N THR A 52 18.31 17.05 12.30
CA THR A 52 17.28 17.80 11.59
C THR A 52 17.26 19.27 11.98
N PRO A 53 16.86 20.19 11.06
CA PRO A 53 16.72 21.63 11.37
C PRO A 53 15.30 22.01 11.74
N LEU A 54 15.18 23.09 12.53
CA LEU A 54 14.00 23.93 12.63
C LEU A 54 14.20 25.13 11.72
N LEU A 55 13.27 25.39 10.82
CA LEU A 55 13.25 26.56 9.95
C LEU A 55 12.09 27.46 10.37
N ARG A 56 12.30 28.78 10.35
CA ARG A 56 11.23 29.72 10.70
C ARG A 56 11.27 30.99 9.90
N LYS A 57 10.09 31.65 9.80
CA LYS A 57 9.89 32.97 9.24
C LYS A 57 8.80 33.70 9.99
N ASP A 58 9.09 34.94 10.38
CA ASP A 58 8.06 35.88 10.84
C ASP A 58 7.48 36.65 9.64
N PHE A 59 6.19 36.96 9.73
CA PHE A 59 5.49 37.79 8.76
C PHE A 59 4.28 38.47 9.41
N ALA A 60 3.77 39.53 8.78
CA ALA A 60 2.59 40.27 9.27
C ALA A 60 1.41 40.10 8.32
N ILE A 61 0.21 40.12 8.87
CA ILE A 61 -1.05 40.16 8.14
C ILE A 61 -1.81 41.41 8.62
N ASP A 62 -2.03 42.35 7.70
CA ASP A 62 -2.58 43.64 8.06
C ASP A 62 -4.10 43.78 7.81
N LYS A 63 -4.66 42.81 7.08
CA LYS A 63 -6.05 42.88 6.61
C LYS A 63 -6.86 41.66 7.03
N LYS A 64 -8.17 41.78 6.94
CA LYS A 64 -9.10 40.66 7.23
C LYS A 64 -8.95 39.53 6.18
N ILE A 65 -8.61 38.34 6.63
CA ILE A 65 -8.42 37.18 5.79
C ILE A 65 -9.77 36.66 5.29
N LYS A 66 -9.86 36.39 3.98
CA LYS A 66 -10.96 35.65 3.34
C LYS A 66 -10.61 34.16 3.22
N ARG A 67 -9.41 33.87 2.70
CA ARG A 67 -8.88 32.51 2.49
C ARG A 67 -7.38 32.53 2.73
N ALA A 68 -6.85 31.43 3.25
CA ALA A 68 -5.41 31.21 3.33
C ALA A 68 -5.05 29.76 3.11
N VAL A 69 -4.09 29.51 2.21
CA VAL A 69 -3.63 28.16 1.88
C VAL A 69 -2.10 28.11 1.91
N ALA A 70 -1.57 27.18 2.66
CA ALA A 70 -0.15 26.87 2.67
C ALA A 70 0.13 25.64 1.77
N TYR A 71 1.04 25.80 0.82
CA TYR A 71 1.55 24.73 -0.05
C TYR A 71 2.96 24.41 0.40
N VAL A 72 3.23 23.14 0.72
CA VAL A 72 4.52 22.71 1.26
C VAL A 72 4.98 21.45 0.57
N CYS A 73 6.22 21.46 0.06
CA CYS A 73 6.92 20.29 -0.42
C CYS A 73 8.22 20.09 0.36
N GLY A 74 8.31 19.04 1.15
CA GLY A 74 9.56 18.60 1.78
C GLY A 74 10.26 17.55 0.92
N LEU A 75 11.57 17.70 0.75
CA LEU A 75 12.44 16.63 0.26
C LEU A 75 13.05 15.96 1.50
N GLY A 76 12.52 14.82 1.85
CA GLY A 76 12.47 14.23 3.17
C GLY A 76 11.11 14.49 3.81
N PHE A 77 10.96 14.20 5.09
CA PHE A 77 9.73 14.47 5.82
C PHE A 77 9.72 15.88 6.40
N TYR A 78 8.53 16.43 6.63
CA TYR A 78 8.41 17.71 7.33
C TYR A 78 7.22 17.72 8.30
N GLU A 79 7.31 18.63 9.28
CA GLU A 79 6.18 19.04 10.09
C GLU A 79 5.99 20.55 9.94
N LEU A 80 4.81 20.96 9.42
CA LEU A 80 4.44 22.37 9.32
C LEU A 80 3.79 22.85 10.62
N ARG A 81 4.20 24.00 11.11
CA ARG A 81 3.65 24.68 12.28
C ARG A 81 3.36 26.15 11.98
N ILE A 82 2.29 26.66 12.52
CA ILE A 82 1.93 28.07 12.41
C ILE A 82 1.48 28.55 13.80
N ASN A 83 2.05 29.66 14.27
CA ASN A 83 1.70 30.33 15.53
C ASN A 83 1.65 29.37 16.74
N GLY A 84 2.61 28.44 16.83
CA GLY A 84 2.74 27.49 17.94
C GLY A 84 1.90 26.21 17.78
N ARG A 85 1.27 25.98 16.63
CA ARG A 85 0.42 24.81 16.40
C ARG A 85 0.90 24.00 15.20
N LYS A 86 0.96 22.69 15.35
CA LYS A 86 1.11 21.78 14.22
C LYS A 86 -0.11 21.90 13.29
N ILE A 87 0.13 21.88 11.99
CA ILE A 87 -0.90 21.99 10.96
C ILE A 87 -1.25 20.60 10.44
N GLY A 88 -2.54 20.25 10.60
CA GLY A 88 -3.06 18.94 10.21
C GLY A 88 -2.65 17.80 11.16
N ASP A 89 -3.06 16.58 10.78
CA ASP A 89 -2.88 15.36 11.56
C ASP A 89 -1.97 14.34 10.86
N ARG A 90 -1.34 14.75 9.77
CA ARG A 90 -0.44 13.91 8.99
C ARG A 90 0.86 13.65 9.73
N VAL A 91 1.42 12.48 9.50
CA VAL A 91 2.76 12.09 9.92
C VAL A 91 3.55 11.58 8.71
N LEU A 92 4.86 11.63 8.74
CA LEU A 92 5.74 11.14 7.68
C LEU A 92 5.38 11.72 6.29
N ASP A 93 4.99 12.98 6.25
CA ASP A 93 4.56 13.69 5.03
C ASP A 93 5.76 14.44 4.39
N PRO A 94 5.83 14.55 3.07
CA PRO A 94 4.95 14.00 2.05
C PRO A 94 5.25 12.53 1.75
N GLY A 95 4.37 11.90 0.94
CA GLY A 95 4.65 10.61 0.34
C GLY A 95 5.93 10.64 -0.51
N TRP A 96 6.65 9.54 -0.55
CA TRP A 96 7.91 9.45 -1.29
C TRP A 96 7.74 8.99 -2.74
N THR A 97 8.58 9.53 -3.63
CA THR A 97 8.53 9.37 -5.09
C THR A 97 9.94 9.26 -5.65
N ASN A 98 10.09 9.13 -6.94
CA ASN A 98 11.35 9.45 -7.60
C ASN A 98 11.53 10.98 -7.59
N TYR A 99 12.29 11.48 -6.62
CA TYR A 99 12.43 12.91 -6.37
C TYR A 99 13.06 13.70 -7.53
N GLU A 100 13.81 13.05 -8.41
CA GLU A 100 14.37 13.69 -9.60
C GLU A 100 13.32 13.92 -10.69
N LYS A 101 12.21 13.18 -10.65
CA LYS A 101 11.11 13.26 -11.62
C LYS A 101 9.87 13.93 -11.07
N THR A 102 9.46 13.56 -9.84
CA THR A 102 8.28 14.13 -9.17
C THR A 102 8.55 14.38 -7.70
N SER A 103 8.22 15.58 -7.22
CA SER A 103 8.19 15.93 -5.82
C SER A 103 6.76 16.30 -5.43
N LEU A 104 6.27 15.73 -4.32
CA LEU A 104 4.89 15.94 -3.87
C LEU A 104 4.78 17.16 -2.97
N TYR A 105 3.78 18.00 -3.21
CA TYR A 105 3.41 19.05 -2.27
C TYR A 105 2.04 18.78 -1.65
N THR A 106 1.86 19.28 -0.44
CA THR A 106 0.60 19.24 0.28
C THR A 106 0.02 20.64 0.41
N ALA A 107 -1.29 20.78 0.23
CA ALA A 107 -2.04 22.01 0.47
C ALA A 107 -2.80 21.92 1.79
N TYR A 108 -2.66 22.96 2.63
CA TYR A 108 -3.34 23.10 3.91
C TYR A 108 -4.19 24.37 3.95
N ASP A 109 -5.48 24.27 4.27
CA ASP A 109 -6.23 25.44 4.70
C ASP A 109 -5.74 25.86 6.08
N VAL A 110 -5.21 27.08 6.16
CA VAL A 110 -4.58 27.62 7.37
C VAL A 110 -5.20 28.93 7.81
N LYS A 111 -6.39 29.26 7.29
CA LYS A 111 -7.06 30.52 7.61
C LYS A 111 -7.22 30.71 9.13
N ASP A 112 -7.68 29.67 9.83
CA ASP A 112 -7.99 29.77 11.26
C ASP A 112 -6.74 29.72 12.17
N GLN A 113 -5.57 29.46 11.60
CA GLN A 113 -4.29 29.48 12.30
C GLN A 113 -3.59 30.83 12.23
N LEU A 114 -4.04 31.72 11.34
CA LEU A 114 -3.45 33.04 11.12
C LEU A 114 -4.17 34.09 11.93
N MET A 115 -3.41 35.07 12.37
CA MET A 115 -3.89 36.21 13.15
C MET A 115 -3.62 37.52 12.42
N GLN A 116 -4.44 38.54 12.67
CA GLN A 116 -4.08 39.90 12.27
C GLN A 116 -2.87 40.40 13.09
N GLY A 117 -1.91 41.00 12.46
CA GLY A 117 -0.63 41.38 13.04
C GLY A 117 0.46 40.34 12.80
N GLY A 118 1.34 40.14 13.77
CA GLY A 118 2.49 39.25 13.65
C GLY A 118 2.13 37.76 13.69
N ASN A 119 2.69 37.03 12.75
CA ASN A 119 2.57 35.57 12.64
C ASN A 119 3.96 34.94 12.45
N ALA A 120 4.06 33.62 12.69
CA ALA A 120 5.24 32.85 12.35
C ALA A 120 4.86 31.52 11.70
N ILE A 121 5.67 31.12 10.71
CA ILE A 121 5.70 29.77 10.16
C ILE A 121 6.94 29.08 10.71
N GLY A 122 6.77 27.86 11.17
CA GLY A 122 7.84 26.94 11.57
C GLY A 122 7.77 25.66 10.73
N ILE A 123 8.91 25.16 10.27
CA ILE A 123 9.02 23.86 9.60
C ILE A 123 10.16 23.08 10.24
N MET A 124 9.84 21.87 10.72
CA MET A 124 10.84 20.89 11.09
C MET A 124 11.05 19.95 9.91
N LEU A 125 12.28 19.75 9.46
CA LEU A 125 12.61 18.82 8.37
C LEU A 125 13.21 17.54 8.93
N GLY A 126 12.83 16.39 8.36
CA GLY A 126 13.42 15.09 8.61
C GLY A 126 14.07 14.50 7.37
N ASN A 127 14.91 13.50 7.53
CA ASN A 127 15.62 12.86 6.43
C ASN A 127 14.72 12.02 5.53
N GLY A 128 13.74 11.30 6.10
CA GLY A 128 12.79 10.44 5.37
C GLY A 128 13.47 9.45 4.43
N MET A 129 12.80 9.19 3.30
CA MET A 129 13.36 8.39 2.19
C MET A 129 14.28 9.21 1.27
N TYR A 130 14.37 10.52 1.44
CA TYR A 130 15.22 11.38 0.63
C TYR A 130 16.70 11.29 1.00
N ASN A 131 17.00 11.08 2.28
CA ASN A 131 18.36 11.10 2.79
C ASN A 131 18.60 9.96 3.82
N VAL A 132 18.91 8.77 3.34
CA VAL A 132 19.17 7.61 4.17
C VAL A 132 20.68 7.52 4.46
N VAL A 133 21.10 8.20 5.51
CA VAL A 133 22.51 8.35 5.87
C VAL A 133 23.11 7.13 6.60
N GLY A 134 22.27 6.20 7.06
CA GLY A 134 22.69 5.04 7.86
C GLY A 134 22.97 5.42 9.31
N GLY A 135 24.03 4.88 9.89
CA GLY A 135 24.47 5.14 11.26
C GLY A 135 24.14 4.01 12.24
N ARG A 136 23.07 3.25 12.02
CA ARG A 136 22.67 2.06 12.79
C ARG A 136 22.41 0.89 11.85
N TYR A 137 21.14 0.66 11.47
CA TYR A 137 20.82 -0.31 10.42
C TYR A 137 21.31 0.19 9.06
N THR A 138 22.11 -0.59 8.36
CA THR A 138 22.86 -0.15 7.17
C THR A 138 22.61 -1.00 5.93
N LYS A 139 21.54 -1.82 5.90
CA LYS A 139 21.18 -2.63 4.72
C LYS A 139 20.98 -1.74 3.49
N PHE A 140 20.32 -0.59 3.69
CA PHE A 140 20.13 0.41 2.66
C PHE A 140 20.79 1.74 3.08
N ARG A 141 21.55 2.30 2.17
CA ARG A 141 22.17 3.62 2.30
C ARG A 141 22.13 4.29 0.95
N TYR A 142 21.47 5.42 0.88
CA TYR A 142 21.36 6.25 -0.33
C TYR A 142 20.99 7.67 0.08
N SER A 143 21.25 8.63 -0.80
CA SER A 143 20.94 10.02 -0.54
C SER A 143 20.78 10.77 -1.85
N PHE A 144 19.71 11.54 -1.96
CA PHE A 144 19.50 12.54 -3.02
C PHE A 144 20.02 13.92 -2.58
N GLY A 145 20.65 14.01 -1.43
CA GLY A 145 21.20 15.20 -0.83
C GLY A 145 20.60 15.53 0.54
N SER A 146 21.02 16.67 1.11
CA SER A 146 20.43 17.14 2.37
C SER A 146 18.97 17.49 2.20
N PRO A 147 18.12 17.25 3.21
CA PRO A 147 16.71 17.63 3.19
C PRO A 147 16.51 19.11 2.82
N LYS A 148 15.47 19.38 2.07
CA LYS A 148 15.11 20.71 1.57
C LYS A 148 13.62 20.92 1.72
N VAL A 149 13.19 22.18 1.65
CA VAL A 149 11.76 22.51 1.61
C VAL A 149 11.53 23.68 0.66
N ILE A 150 10.43 23.61 -0.07
CA ILE A 150 9.83 24.76 -0.73
C ILE A 150 8.41 24.92 -0.18
N MET A 151 8.05 26.14 0.17
CA MET A 151 6.72 26.45 0.65
C MET A 151 6.24 27.80 0.16
N GLN A 152 4.91 27.89 0.01
CA GLN A 152 4.20 29.12 -0.26
C GLN A 152 2.95 29.20 0.61
N LEU A 153 2.77 30.30 1.33
CA LEU A 153 1.50 30.67 1.95
C LEU A 153 0.84 31.74 1.09
N TYR A 154 -0.34 31.44 0.56
CA TYR A 154 -1.18 32.39 -0.15
C TYR A 154 -2.33 32.84 0.75
N VAL A 155 -2.47 34.14 0.90
CA VAL A 155 -3.53 34.79 1.71
C VAL A 155 -4.34 35.71 0.82
N GLU A 156 -5.63 35.43 0.71
CA GLU A 156 -6.63 36.30 0.05
C GLU A 156 -7.38 37.12 1.11
N TYR A 157 -7.46 38.41 0.91
CA TYR A 157 -8.12 39.30 1.81
C TYR A 157 -9.57 39.58 1.40
N SER A 158 -10.39 40.05 2.35
CA SER A 158 -11.79 40.36 2.11
C SER A 158 -12.02 41.56 1.17
N ASP A 159 -10.99 42.37 0.94
CA ASP A 159 -11.01 43.51 -0.01
C ASP A 159 -10.59 43.09 -1.44
N GLY A 160 -10.34 41.80 -1.67
CA GLY A 160 -9.94 41.26 -2.96
C GLY A 160 -8.44 41.35 -3.25
N THR A 161 -7.65 41.95 -2.37
CA THR A 161 -6.18 41.91 -2.47
C THR A 161 -5.61 40.60 -1.93
N SER A 162 -4.34 40.32 -2.21
CA SER A 162 -3.67 39.09 -1.71
C SER A 162 -2.25 39.39 -1.23
N GLN A 163 -1.75 38.50 -0.40
CA GLN A 163 -0.36 38.45 0.05
C GLN A 163 0.18 37.04 -0.14
N THR A 164 1.44 36.95 -0.52
CA THR A 164 2.15 35.67 -0.60
C THR A 164 3.40 35.70 0.27
N VAL A 165 3.58 34.71 1.10
CA VAL A 165 4.79 34.44 1.87
C VAL A 165 5.44 33.17 1.32
N VAL A 166 6.72 33.24 0.95
CA VAL A 166 7.46 32.15 0.32
C VAL A 166 8.67 31.76 1.15
N SER A 167 9.18 30.55 0.90
CA SER A 167 10.50 30.14 1.38
C SER A 167 11.57 30.86 0.56
N ASP A 168 12.32 31.75 1.20
CA ASP A 168 13.37 32.60 0.62
C ASP A 168 14.54 32.73 1.61
N ASP A 169 15.53 33.55 1.26
CA ASP A 169 16.74 33.81 2.05
C ASP A 169 16.50 34.61 3.34
N THR A 170 15.28 35.08 3.57
CA THR A 170 14.90 35.76 4.80
C THR A 170 14.49 34.80 5.93
N TRP A 171 14.40 33.50 5.63
CA TRP A 171 14.20 32.48 6.65
C TRP A 171 15.46 32.25 7.48
N THR A 172 15.25 31.74 8.67
CA THR A 172 16.34 31.35 9.57
C THR A 172 16.15 29.90 10.03
N TRP A 173 17.24 29.28 10.46
CA TRP A 173 17.21 27.92 10.98
C TRP A 173 18.02 27.75 12.26
N SER A 174 17.68 26.73 13.04
CA SER A 174 18.39 26.28 14.23
C SER A 174 18.40 24.74 14.28
N PRO A 175 19.38 24.08 14.93
CA PRO A 175 19.28 22.66 15.25
C PRO A 175 17.98 22.35 15.99
N SER A 176 17.35 21.24 15.62
CA SER A 176 16.14 20.74 16.31
C SER A 176 16.49 19.81 17.46
N PRO A 177 15.53 19.49 18.35
CA PRO A 177 15.67 18.43 19.32
C PRO A 177 15.88 17.02 18.71
N VAL A 178 15.54 16.79 17.43
CA VAL A 178 15.82 15.54 16.74
C VAL A 178 17.29 15.51 16.33
N VAL A 179 18.11 14.86 17.11
CA VAL A 179 19.59 14.83 16.94
C VAL A 179 20.06 13.67 16.07
N PHE A 180 19.19 12.71 15.82
CA PHE A 180 19.36 11.61 14.87
C PHE A 180 18.02 11.27 14.23
N SER A 181 17.96 11.12 12.92
CA SER A 181 16.80 10.65 12.18
C SER A 181 17.25 9.82 10.97
N CYS A 182 16.82 8.56 10.93
CA CYS A 182 17.04 7.67 9.79
C CYS A 182 15.86 6.70 9.68
N ILE A 183 15.21 6.64 8.53
CA ILE A 183 14.01 5.81 8.31
C ILE A 183 14.21 4.32 8.58
N TYR A 184 15.45 3.84 8.64
CA TYR A 184 15.80 2.46 9.00
C TYR A 184 16.46 2.34 10.38
N GLY A 185 17.09 3.39 10.87
CA GLY A 185 17.92 3.32 12.08
C GLY A 185 17.25 3.83 13.35
N GLY A 186 16.19 4.62 13.23
CA GLY A 186 15.52 5.17 14.41
C GLY A 186 15.53 6.69 14.47
N GLU A 187 15.15 7.20 15.65
CA GLU A 187 15.13 8.62 15.95
C GLU A 187 15.63 8.86 17.39
N ASP A 188 16.53 9.85 17.55
CA ASP A 188 16.95 10.34 18.85
C ASP A 188 16.45 11.75 19.06
N TYR A 189 15.86 11.98 20.22
CA TYR A 189 15.32 13.27 20.61
C TYR A 189 15.92 13.73 21.93
N ASP A 190 16.49 14.94 21.94
CA ASP A 190 16.98 15.58 23.15
C ASP A 190 16.05 16.74 23.55
N ALA A 191 15.17 16.50 24.51
CA ALA A 191 14.17 17.48 24.94
C ALA A 191 14.81 18.73 25.59
N ARG A 192 16.06 18.66 26.00
CA ARG A 192 16.80 19.84 26.53
C ARG A 192 17.07 20.88 25.44
N MET A 193 17.03 20.45 24.15
CA MET A 193 17.19 21.32 22.98
C MET A 193 15.89 21.94 22.52
N GLU A 194 14.75 21.65 23.16
CA GLU A 194 13.50 22.29 22.82
C GLU A 194 13.58 23.81 22.98
N GLN A 195 12.97 24.51 22.07
CA GLN A 195 12.95 25.98 22.01
C GLN A 195 11.49 26.47 22.09
N PRO A 196 10.91 26.54 23.32
CA PRO A 196 9.50 26.86 23.46
C PRO A 196 9.11 28.17 22.78
N GLY A 197 8.11 28.10 21.87
CA GLY A 197 7.64 29.27 21.13
C GLY A 197 8.44 29.61 19.87
N TRP A 198 9.39 28.78 19.45
CA TRP A 198 10.18 28.99 18.23
C TRP A 198 9.34 29.22 16.96
N ASP A 199 8.11 28.69 16.95
CA ASP A 199 7.13 28.74 15.88
C ASP A 199 6.02 29.80 16.11
N LYS A 200 6.24 30.76 17.04
CA LYS A 200 5.32 31.85 17.34
C LYS A 200 5.86 33.18 16.86
N GLY A 201 4.95 34.07 16.47
CA GLY A 201 5.30 35.47 16.11
C GLY A 201 5.95 36.19 17.28
N GLY A 202 7.00 36.99 16.97
CA GLY A 202 7.75 37.76 17.97
C GLY A 202 8.76 36.95 18.79
N TYR A 203 9.01 35.68 18.48
CA TYR A 203 10.08 34.91 19.10
C TYR A 203 11.44 35.48 18.74
N SER A 204 12.33 35.61 19.73
CA SER A 204 13.69 36.08 19.48
C SER A 204 14.52 34.92 18.86
N ALA A 205 14.78 35.01 17.58
CA ALA A 205 15.64 34.06 16.86
C ALA A 205 17.14 34.42 16.99
N ALA A 206 17.54 35.05 18.09
CA ALA A 206 18.95 35.35 18.39
C ALA A 206 19.76 34.03 18.42
N GLY A 207 20.81 33.94 17.60
CA GLY A 207 21.62 32.75 17.42
C GLY A 207 21.12 31.76 16.35
N TYR A 208 20.02 32.05 15.66
CA TYR A 208 19.63 31.31 14.46
C TYR A 208 20.55 31.69 13.28
N TYR A 209 20.69 30.77 12.37
CA TYR A 209 21.50 30.93 11.16
C TYR A 209 20.61 31.27 9.96
N PRO A 210 21.11 32.04 8.98
CA PRO A 210 20.40 32.25 7.72
C PRO A 210 20.32 30.91 6.95
N VAL A 211 19.19 30.69 6.25
CA VAL A 211 19.07 29.57 5.32
C VAL A 211 19.86 29.83 4.05
N SER A 212 20.11 28.75 3.28
CA SER A 212 20.60 28.84 1.92
C SER A 212 19.49 28.48 0.94
N VAL A 213 19.23 29.34 -0.03
CA VAL A 213 18.40 29.01 -1.18
C VAL A 213 19.19 28.15 -2.14
N VAL A 214 18.66 26.99 -2.51
CA VAL A 214 19.34 25.99 -3.33
C VAL A 214 18.41 25.48 -4.42
N ASP A 215 18.99 24.93 -5.49
CA ASP A 215 18.20 24.27 -6.53
C ASP A 215 17.46 23.04 -5.98
N GLY A 216 16.26 22.80 -6.50
CA GLY A 216 15.52 21.57 -6.31
C GLY A 216 16.10 20.42 -7.15
N PRO A 217 15.52 19.22 -7.08
CA PRO A 217 15.99 18.04 -7.80
C PRO A 217 15.72 18.10 -9.32
N GLY A 218 14.96 19.09 -9.80
CA GLY A 218 14.73 19.33 -11.23
C GLY A 218 13.49 18.67 -11.81
N GLY A 219 12.75 17.87 -11.04
CA GLY A 219 11.48 17.27 -11.42
C GLY A 219 10.30 18.23 -11.33
N ARG A 220 9.09 17.71 -11.54
CA ARG A 220 7.85 18.48 -11.40
C ARG A 220 7.36 18.49 -9.94
N LEU A 221 6.70 19.57 -9.54
CA LEU A 221 5.88 19.59 -8.34
C LEU A 221 4.48 19.05 -8.68
N SER A 222 3.99 18.09 -7.90
CA SER A 222 2.66 17.51 -8.05
C SER A 222 1.91 17.51 -6.73
N ALA A 223 0.59 17.76 -6.76
CA ALA A 223 -0.22 17.66 -5.56
C ALA A 223 -0.27 16.22 -5.05
N GLN A 224 -0.11 16.03 -3.73
CA GLN A 224 -0.32 14.72 -3.12
C GLN A 224 -1.81 14.39 -3.11
N ALA A 225 -2.26 13.54 -4.02
CA ALA A 225 -3.63 13.05 -4.09
C ALA A 225 -3.84 11.74 -3.32
N ALA A 226 -2.78 10.94 -3.17
CA ALA A 226 -2.85 9.70 -2.38
C ALA A 226 -3.13 10.00 -0.90
N PRO A 227 -3.89 9.13 -0.20
CA PRO A 227 -4.20 9.30 1.20
C PRO A 227 -2.92 9.45 2.05
N PRO A 228 -2.83 10.49 2.91
CA PRO A 228 -1.66 10.71 3.74
C PRO A 228 -1.54 9.67 4.84
N ILE A 229 -0.34 9.44 5.33
CA ILE A 229 -0.11 8.64 6.53
C ILE A 229 -0.57 9.43 7.75
N LYS A 230 -1.31 8.75 8.64
CA LYS A 230 -1.81 9.29 9.90
C LYS A 230 -1.67 8.29 11.02
N VAL A 231 -1.80 8.76 12.26
CA VAL A 231 -2.09 7.86 13.39
C VAL A 231 -3.55 7.43 13.28
N MET A 232 -3.77 6.17 12.96
CA MET A 232 -5.10 5.63 12.68
C MET A 232 -5.70 4.90 13.88
N GLN A 233 -4.84 4.32 14.73
CA GLN A 233 -5.25 3.56 15.92
C GLN A 233 -4.17 3.63 17.00
N GLU A 234 -4.55 3.48 18.25
CA GLU A 234 -3.64 3.42 19.39
C GLU A 234 -3.84 2.11 20.17
N PHE A 235 -2.74 1.44 20.50
CA PHE A 235 -2.73 0.22 21.33
C PHE A 235 -2.04 0.49 22.66
N LYS A 236 -2.71 0.09 23.76
CA LYS A 236 -2.09 0.01 25.08
C LYS A 236 -1.43 -1.34 25.28
N PRO A 237 -0.38 -1.44 26.10
CA PRO A 237 0.22 -2.73 26.40
C PRO A 237 -0.81 -3.70 27.03
N VAL A 238 -0.86 -4.92 26.51
CA VAL A 238 -1.63 -6.02 27.10
C VAL A 238 -0.84 -6.75 28.19
N THR A 239 0.51 -6.69 28.09
CA THR A 239 1.42 -7.28 29.07
C THR A 239 2.69 -6.44 29.15
N ILE A 240 3.24 -6.33 30.36
CA ILE A 240 4.55 -5.72 30.62
C ILE A 240 5.35 -6.73 31.45
N THR A 241 6.54 -7.08 30.96
CA THR A 241 7.48 -7.97 31.66
C THR A 241 8.78 -7.24 31.96
N GLU A 242 9.55 -7.74 32.90
CA GLU A 242 10.89 -7.27 33.25
C GLU A 242 11.89 -8.44 33.18
N PRO A 243 12.36 -8.82 32.00
CA PRO A 243 13.27 -9.94 31.80
C PRO A 243 14.62 -9.75 32.53
N LYS A 244 15.05 -8.51 32.73
CA LYS A 244 16.27 -8.11 33.45
C LYS A 244 15.98 -6.87 34.29
N PRO A 245 16.65 -6.66 35.40
CA PRO A 245 16.51 -5.43 36.21
C PRO A 245 16.69 -4.18 35.32
N GLY A 246 15.70 -3.28 35.33
CA GLY A 246 15.71 -2.03 34.58
C GLY A 246 15.44 -2.17 33.09
N VAL A 247 15.07 -3.36 32.58
CA VAL A 247 14.69 -3.61 31.19
C VAL A 247 13.27 -4.12 31.16
N ARG A 248 12.33 -3.30 30.70
CA ARG A 248 10.93 -3.67 30.58
C ARG A 248 10.56 -3.93 29.12
N VAL A 249 9.76 -4.96 28.88
CA VAL A 249 9.23 -5.28 27.54
C VAL A 249 7.72 -5.11 27.59
N PHE A 250 7.23 -4.27 26.70
CA PHE A 250 5.81 -3.95 26.51
C PHE A 250 5.29 -4.74 25.31
N ASP A 251 4.35 -5.65 25.51
CA ASP A 251 3.60 -6.34 24.44
C ASP A 251 2.31 -5.57 24.18
N PHE A 252 2.12 -5.07 22.97
CA PHE A 252 0.90 -4.34 22.57
C PHE A 252 -0.19 -5.25 21.99
N GLY A 253 0.06 -6.56 21.93
CA GLY A 253 -0.90 -7.54 21.41
C GLY A 253 -1.09 -7.50 19.91
N GLN A 254 -0.63 -6.47 19.21
CA GLN A 254 -0.76 -6.29 17.77
C GLN A 254 0.58 -5.92 17.14
N ASN A 255 1.03 -6.70 16.15
CA ASN A 255 2.12 -6.30 15.27
C ASN A 255 1.60 -5.28 14.24
N CYS A 256 2.23 -4.13 14.13
CA CYS A 256 1.80 -3.08 13.22
C CYS A 256 2.94 -2.10 12.88
N SER A 257 2.78 -1.32 11.82
CA SER A 257 3.65 -0.16 11.57
C SER A 257 3.39 0.89 12.65
N SER A 258 4.34 1.09 13.55
CA SER A 258 4.08 1.83 14.77
C SER A 258 5.05 2.97 15.04
N MET A 259 4.55 3.97 15.79
CA MET A 259 5.30 5.03 16.43
C MET A 259 4.97 4.99 17.93
N PRO A 260 5.96 5.01 18.85
CA PRO A 260 5.67 5.06 20.26
C PRO A 260 5.18 6.45 20.70
N LYS A 261 4.21 6.49 21.60
CA LYS A 261 3.84 7.69 22.36
C LYS A 261 4.20 7.45 23.81
N LEU A 262 5.27 8.12 24.23
CA LEU A 262 5.86 7.98 25.54
C LEU A 262 5.40 9.11 26.47
N THR A 263 4.97 8.75 27.67
CA THR A 263 4.81 9.70 28.79
C THR A 263 5.74 9.29 29.93
N VAL A 264 6.56 10.22 30.38
CA VAL A 264 7.67 9.95 31.28
C VAL A 264 7.86 11.07 32.31
N LYS A 265 8.46 10.76 33.44
CA LYS A 265 8.91 11.70 34.48
C LYS A 265 10.31 11.33 34.93
N GLY A 266 11.17 12.32 35.11
CA GLY A 266 12.54 12.09 35.61
C GLY A 266 13.40 13.33 35.55
N PRO A 267 14.67 13.22 35.99
CA PRO A 267 15.61 14.32 35.96
C PRO A 267 16.05 14.68 34.54
N ALA A 268 16.52 15.92 34.40
CA ALA A 268 17.06 16.39 33.12
C ALA A 268 18.33 15.58 32.75
N GLY A 269 18.43 15.19 31.47
CA GLY A 269 19.55 14.39 30.96
C GLY A 269 19.39 12.89 31.13
N ALA A 270 18.41 12.41 31.93
CA ALA A 270 18.06 10.99 31.95
C ALA A 270 17.57 10.51 30.58
N ILE A 271 17.83 9.25 30.23
CA ILE A 271 17.58 8.71 28.89
C ILE A 271 16.65 7.51 28.96
N ILE A 272 15.71 7.48 28.04
CA ILE A 272 14.92 6.30 27.72
C ILE A 272 15.32 5.83 26.34
N LYS A 273 15.73 4.56 26.24
CA LYS A 273 15.95 3.86 24.97
C LYS A 273 14.83 2.86 24.74
N MET A 274 14.21 2.90 23.56
CA MET A 274 13.12 2.01 23.16
C MET A 274 13.51 1.24 21.91
N THR A 275 13.57 -0.08 22.02
CA THR A 275 13.93 -0.99 20.92
C THR A 275 12.67 -1.72 20.45
N PRO A 276 12.18 -1.46 19.22
CA PRO A 276 11.01 -2.13 18.66
C PRO A 276 11.38 -3.49 18.06
N GLY A 277 10.45 -4.43 18.03
CA GLY A 277 10.61 -5.70 17.35
C GLY A 277 9.33 -6.51 17.25
N GLU A 278 9.35 -7.49 16.35
CA GLU A 278 8.23 -8.40 16.11
C GLU A 278 8.28 -9.65 16.99
N LEU A 279 9.46 -10.00 17.48
CA LEU A 279 9.75 -11.22 18.24
C LEU A 279 10.49 -10.92 19.52
N LEU A 280 10.35 -11.84 20.47
CA LEU A 280 11.20 -11.96 21.64
C LEU A 280 12.21 -13.10 21.44
N ASP A 281 13.37 -12.98 22.05
CA ASP A 281 14.34 -14.07 22.18
C ASP A 281 13.96 -15.01 23.34
N ASP A 282 14.74 -16.09 23.53
CA ASP A 282 14.51 -17.06 24.58
C ASP A 282 14.62 -16.48 26.00
N ASN A 283 15.19 -15.29 26.16
CA ASN A 283 15.29 -14.58 27.42
C ASN A 283 14.16 -13.56 27.61
N GLY A 284 13.22 -13.49 26.70
CA GLY A 284 12.11 -12.52 26.71
C GLY A 284 12.52 -11.10 26.32
N LEU A 285 13.69 -10.89 25.73
CA LEU A 285 14.14 -9.61 25.19
C LEU A 285 13.71 -9.44 23.74
N VAL A 286 13.55 -8.20 23.28
CA VAL A 286 13.21 -7.92 21.90
C VAL A 286 14.33 -8.35 20.96
N SER A 287 13.98 -9.19 19.99
CA SER A 287 14.86 -9.61 18.90
C SER A 287 14.56 -8.81 17.61
N GLN A 288 15.61 -8.24 17.02
CA GLN A 288 15.54 -7.61 15.71
C GLN A 288 16.17 -8.47 14.59
N ALA A 289 16.39 -9.76 14.85
CA ALA A 289 17.08 -10.64 13.92
C ALA A 289 16.38 -10.72 12.55
N VAL A 290 15.04 -10.68 12.53
CA VAL A 290 14.23 -10.78 11.31
C VAL A 290 13.77 -9.43 10.76
N SER A 291 13.63 -8.44 11.62
CA SER A 291 13.11 -7.12 11.25
C SER A 291 14.18 -6.07 10.97
N GLY A 292 15.46 -6.46 11.07
CA GLY A 292 16.63 -5.59 10.82
C GLY A 292 16.94 -4.66 11.97
N GLY A 293 18.22 -4.68 12.36
CA GLY A 293 18.74 -3.89 13.47
C GLY A 293 20.23 -3.60 13.33
N PRO A 294 20.78 -2.75 14.20
CA PRO A 294 20.09 -2.07 15.29
C PRO A 294 19.20 -0.92 14.84
N SER A 295 17.99 -0.86 15.39
CA SER A 295 17.03 0.22 15.19
C SER A 295 16.37 0.52 16.53
N TYR A 296 16.35 1.79 16.95
CA TYR A 296 15.78 2.19 18.24
C TYR A 296 15.50 3.68 18.30
N TYR A 297 14.71 4.07 19.30
CA TYR A 297 14.46 5.45 19.67
C TYR A 297 15.21 5.76 20.94
N THR A 298 15.70 7.01 21.07
CA THR A 298 16.12 7.53 22.37
C THR A 298 15.41 8.84 22.67
N TYR A 299 15.02 9.01 23.92
CA TYR A 299 14.47 10.25 24.44
C TYR A 299 15.31 10.70 25.64
N THR A 300 15.94 11.87 25.50
CA THR A 300 16.67 12.52 26.62
C THR A 300 15.73 13.54 27.25
N LEU A 301 15.48 13.39 28.57
CA LEU A 301 14.54 14.21 29.29
C LEU A 301 15.10 15.64 29.50
N LYS A 302 14.24 16.63 29.47
CA LYS A 302 14.56 17.99 29.87
C LYS A 302 14.38 18.23 31.36
N GLY A 303 13.73 17.30 32.08
CA GLY A 303 13.39 17.40 33.50
C GLY A 303 12.05 18.12 33.71
N GLY A 304 11.43 17.81 34.87
CA GLY A 304 10.12 18.37 35.21
C GLY A 304 9.14 17.30 35.70
N GLU A 305 7.85 17.67 35.77
CA GLU A 305 6.88 16.76 36.36
C GLU A 305 6.45 15.66 35.40
N LYS A 306 6.19 16.00 34.12
CA LYS A 306 5.70 15.06 33.12
C LYS A 306 6.06 15.53 31.71
N GLU A 307 6.61 14.65 30.93
CA GLU A 307 6.96 14.88 29.53
C GLU A 307 6.22 13.88 28.65
N THR A 308 5.72 14.31 27.49
CA THR A 308 5.08 13.44 26.49
C THR A 308 5.74 13.66 25.14
N TRP A 309 6.12 12.57 24.48
CA TRP A 309 6.82 12.60 23.21
C TRP A 309 6.37 11.46 22.29
N SER A 310 6.38 11.72 20.99
CA SER A 310 6.32 10.73 19.92
C SER A 310 7.34 11.09 18.85
N PRO A 311 7.98 10.11 18.17
CA PRO A 311 8.90 10.40 17.08
C PRO A 311 8.17 11.11 15.93
N GLN A 312 8.90 11.87 15.12
CA GLN A 312 8.34 12.65 14.03
C GLN A 312 8.62 12.07 12.65
N PHE A 313 9.77 11.41 12.48
CA PHE A 313 10.30 11.05 11.16
C PHE A 313 10.70 9.59 11.03
N PHE A 314 10.22 8.74 11.94
CA PHE A 314 10.54 7.33 11.96
C PHE A 314 9.37 6.48 12.45
N TYR A 315 9.08 5.39 11.76
CA TYR A 315 8.16 4.33 12.17
C TYR A 315 8.83 2.96 12.05
N TYR A 316 8.30 1.96 12.71
CA TYR A 316 8.84 0.61 12.65
C TYR A 316 7.74 -0.44 12.82
N GLY A 317 7.84 -1.57 12.10
CA GLY A 317 6.95 -2.71 12.27
C GLY A 317 7.28 -3.45 13.57
N SER A 318 6.38 -3.41 14.54
CA SER A 318 6.63 -4.04 15.83
C SER A 318 5.34 -4.42 16.57
N ARG A 319 5.43 -5.49 17.35
CA ARG A 319 4.47 -5.87 18.40
C ARG A 319 5.00 -5.51 19.77
N TYR A 320 6.32 -5.58 19.95
CA TYR A 320 6.99 -5.40 21.23
C TYR A 320 7.84 -4.15 21.23
N LEU A 321 7.92 -3.50 22.39
CA LEU A 321 8.87 -2.41 22.65
C LEU A 321 9.65 -2.73 23.94
N GLN A 322 10.96 -2.92 23.80
CA GLN A 322 11.87 -3.02 24.95
C GLN A 322 12.29 -1.63 25.38
N VAL A 323 12.13 -1.33 26.65
CA VAL A 323 12.42 -0.04 27.24
C VAL A 323 13.56 -0.19 28.28
N GLU A 324 14.62 0.53 28.02
CA GLU A 324 15.78 0.65 28.92
C GLU A 324 15.85 2.09 29.43
N THR A 325 15.99 2.28 30.73
CA THR A 325 16.06 3.59 31.38
C THR A 325 17.41 3.79 32.07
N SER A 326 17.99 4.96 31.92
CA SER A 326 19.24 5.33 32.62
C SER A 326 19.14 6.71 33.26
N GLY A 327 19.62 6.84 34.46
CA GLY A 327 19.80 8.14 35.14
C GLY A 327 20.95 8.95 34.49
N HIS A 328 21.13 10.16 34.97
CA HIS A 328 22.20 11.08 34.55
C HIS A 328 22.89 11.66 35.80
N ASP A 329 24.21 11.67 35.79
CA ASP A 329 25.05 12.26 36.83
C ASP A 329 24.70 11.82 38.28
N GLY A 330 24.37 10.54 38.45
CA GLY A 330 24.01 9.97 39.77
C GLY A 330 22.53 10.13 40.15
N GLU A 331 21.76 10.81 39.35
CA GLU A 331 20.32 10.91 39.54
C GLU A 331 19.60 9.59 39.14
N PRO A 332 18.40 9.33 39.70
CA PRO A 332 17.68 8.10 39.46
C PRO A 332 17.24 7.97 38.00
N ALA A 333 17.03 6.73 37.55
CA ALA A 333 16.43 6.44 36.25
C ALA A 333 15.01 7.02 36.16
N PRO A 334 14.58 7.47 34.95
CA PRO A 334 13.26 8.06 34.75
C PRO A 334 12.15 7.01 34.88
N GLU A 335 10.98 7.45 35.34
CA GLU A 335 9.76 6.65 35.40
C GLU A 335 8.98 6.76 34.10
N VAL A 336 8.69 5.62 33.43
CA VAL A 336 7.74 5.53 32.33
C VAL A 336 6.34 5.45 32.92
N ILE A 337 5.56 6.51 32.74
CA ILE A 337 4.19 6.64 33.25
C ILE A 337 3.20 5.92 32.29
N GLU A 338 3.39 6.13 30.97
CA GLU A 338 2.55 5.52 29.95
C GLU A 338 3.35 5.32 28.65
N LEU A 339 3.09 4.22 27.96
CA LEU A 339 3.61 3.94 26.65
C LEU A 339 2.50 3.37 25.78
N ILE A 340 2.27 3.97 24.62
CA ILE A 340 1.23 3.61 23.64
C ILE A 340 1.92 3.31 22.32
N SER A 341 1.45 2.29 21.60
CA SER A 341 1.82 2.04 20.21
C SER A 341 0.81 2.72 19.31
N GLN A 342 1.24 3.70 18.52
CA GLN A 342 0.40 4.41 17.54
C GLN A 342 0.55 3.73 16.18
N PHE A 343 -0.50 3.09 15.69
CA PHE A 343 -0.54 2.46 14.37
C PHE A 343 -0.67 3.51 13.28
N VAL A 344 0.33 3.60 12.40
CA VAL A 344 0.42 4.62 11.34
C VAL A 344 0.37 3.98 9.96
N TYR A 345 -0.53 4.49 9.11
CA TYR A 345 -0.65 4.05 7.72
C TYR A 345 -1.42 5.09 6.88
N SER A 346 -1.36 4.93 5.54
CA SER A 346 -2.10 5.78 4.61
C SER A 346 -3.60 5.69 4.88
N SER A 347 -4.22 6.84 5.13
CA SER A 347 -5.59 6.97 5.64
C SER A 347 -6.66 6.75 4.55
N ALA A 348 -6.48 5.71 3.71
CA ALA A 348 -7.51 5.28 2.78
C ALA A 348 -8.76 4.83 3.54
N ARG A 349 -9.94 5.26 3.06
CA ARG A 349 -11.23 4.89 3.67
C ARG A 349 -11.48 3.40 3.48
N GLU A 350 -11.88 2.70 4.54
CA GLU A 350 -12.32 1.31 4.43
C GLU A 350 -13.70 1.27 3.74
N VAL A 351 -13.81 0.47 2.67
CA VAL A 351 -15.00 0.35 1.82
C VAL A 351 -15.59 -1.04 1.82
N GLY A 352 -14.82 -2.05 2.18
CA GLY A 352 -15.26 -3.44 2.31
C GLY A 352 -15.57 -3.80 3.74
N LYS A 353 -16.54 -4.72 3.93
CA LYS A 353 -16.80 -5.38 5.20
C LYS A 353 -17.09 -6.84 4.96
N PHE A 354 -16.44 -7.70 5.71
CA PHE A 354 -16.60 -9.13 5.63
C PHE A 354 -16.69 -9.74 7.02
N SER A 355 -17.57 -10.74 7.17
CA SER A 355 -17.62 -11.64 8.32
C SER A 355 -18.38 -12.91 7.94
N CYS A 356 -18.10 -14.01 8.63
CA CYS A 356 -18.79 -15.28 8.43
C CYS A 356 -18.95 -16.07 9.75
N SER A 357 -19.64 -17.21 9.68
CA SER A 357 -19.87 -18.09 10.84
C SER A 357 -18.61 -18.82 11.33
N ASN A 358 -17.55 -18.89 10.55
CA ASN A 358 -16.31 -19.58 10.92
C ASN A 358 -15.28 -18.60 11.49
N GLU A 359 -14.91 -18.77 12.75
CA GLU A 359 -13.99 -17.90 13.46
C GLU A 359 -12.55 -17.94 12.88
N VAL A 360 -12.12 -19.09 12.33
CA VAL A 360 -10.80 -19.18 11.69
C VAL A 360 -10.73 -18.24 10.49
N VAL A 361 -11.77 -18.24 9.65
CA VAL A 361 -11.85 -17.35 8.47
C VAL A 361 -11.86 -15.88 8.89
N ASN A 362 -12.62 -15.50 9.92
CA ASN A 362 -12.65 -14.14 10.47
C ASN A 362 -11.27 -13.72 11.01
N ARG A 363 -10.56 -14.61 11.68
CA ARG A 363 -9.22 -14.35 12.20
C ARG A 363 -8.19 -14.21 11.07
N VAL A 364 -8.29 -15.01 10.00
CA VAL A 364 -7.44 -14.88 8.80
C VAL A 364 -7.68 -13.53 8.12
N HIS A 365 -8.94 -13.12 7.94
CA HIS A 365 -9.29 -11.77 7.50
C HIS A 365 -8.60 -10.71 8.36
N GLY A 366 -8.65 -10.84 9.68
CA GLY A 366 -7.97 -9.94 10.61
C GLY A 366 -6.45 -9.87 10.43
N LEU A 367 -5.77 -11.02 10.21
CA LEU A 367 -4.33 -11.07 9.94
C LEU A 367 -3.97 -10.31 8.67
N ILE A 368 -4.72 -10.55 7.60
CA ILE A 368 -4.48 -9.95 6.28
C ILE A 368 -4.72 -8.45 6.34
N MET A 369 -5.82 -8.01 6.96
CA MET A 369 -6.14 -6.59 7.12
C MET A 369 -5.09 -5.83 7.95
N ALA A 370 -4.55 -6.45 9.00
CA ALA A 370 -3.47 -5.86 9.80
C ALA A 370 -2.17 -5.71 8.97
N ALA A 371 -1.86 -6.69 8.13
CA ALA A 371 -0.71 -6.62 7.23
C ALA A 371 -0.88 -5.57 6.14
N PHE A 372 -2.05 -5.48 5.50
CA PHE A 372 -2.34 -4.43 4.51
C PHE A 372 -2.21 -3.04 5.12
N LYS A 373 -2.87 -2.79 6.25
CA LYS A 373 -2.77 -1.51 6.96
C LYS A 373 -1.32 -1.16 7.28
N SER A 374 -0.54 -2.12 7.79
CA SER A 374 0.88 -1.90 8.11
C SER A 374 1.73 -1.51 6.91
N ASN A 375 1.37 -1.98 5.71
CA ASN A 375 2.14 -1.80 4.50
C ASN A 375 1.57 -0.74 3.53
N LEU A 376 0.45 -0.12 3.86
CA LEU A 376 -0.05 1.08 3.17
C LEU A 376 0.74 2.31 3.63
N GLN A 377 1.95 2.53 3.07
CA GLN A 377 2.91 3.54 3.51
C GLN A 377 3.32 4.47 2.36
N SER A 378 2.35 5.21 1.77
CA SER A 378 2.54 6.01 0.57
C SER A 378 2.79 5.18 -0.71
N VAL A 379 3.34 4.02 -0.57
CA VAL A 379 3.38 2.90 -1.52
C VAL A 379 2.86 1.66 -0.79
N LEU A 380 2.58 0.58 -1.49
CA LEU A 380 2.38 -0.72 -0.86
C LEU A 380 3.77 -1.30 -0.59
N THR A 381 4.22 -1.25 0.67
CA THR A 381 5.52 -1.79 1.06
C THR A 381 5.44 -3.30 1.27
N ASP A 382 6.57 -3.97 1.07
CA ASP A 382 6.74 -5.38 1.43
C ASP A 382 6.58 -5.61 2.93
N CYS A 383 7.31 -4.83 3.74
CA CYS A 383 7.32 -4.92 5.19
C CYS A 383 7.56 -3.55 5.83
N PRO A 384 7.06 -3.30 7.08
CA PRO A 384 7.14 -1.99 7.71
C PRO A 384 8.43 -1.74 8.51
N HIS A 385 9.47 -2.56 8.35
CA HIS A 385 10.69 -2.48 9.16
C HIS A 385 11.99 -2.50 8.35
N ARG A 386 12.45 -3.66 7.85
CA ARG A 386 13.80 -3.87 7.31
C ARG A 386 13.99 -3.39 5.87
N GLU A 387 12.94 -3.30 5.08
CA GLU A 387 12.99 -2.87 3.67
C GLU A 387 12.17 -1.62 3.40
N LYS A 388 10.88 -1.61 3.71
CA LYS A 388 9.98 -0.47 3.46
C LYS A 388 10.01 -0.03 2.00
N LEU A 389 10.09 -1.00 1.07
CA LEU A 389 10.20 -0.77 -0.36
C LEU A 389 8.89 -1.13 -1.07
N GLY A 390 8.61 -0.46 -2.17
CA GLY A 390 7.46 -0.73 -3.01
C GLY A 390 7.74 -1.85 -4.01
N TRP A 391 7.82 -3.08 -3.54
CA TRP A 391 7.92 -4.26 -4.39
C TRP A 391 6.64 -4.44 -5.19
N LEU A 392 6.76 -4.67 -6.51
CA LEU A 392 5.66 -4.46 -7.45
C LEU A 392 4.68 -5.62 -7.57
N GLU A 393 5.08 -6.84 -7.19
CA GLU A 393 4.16 -7.99 -7.17
C GLU A 393 2.95 -7.70 -6.28
N CYS A 394 3.17 -7.13 -5.09
CA CYS A 394 2.11 -6.74 -4.19
C CYS A 394 1.10 -5.77 -4.84
N ALA A 395 1.58 -4.89 -5.73
CA ALA A 395 0.73 -3.88 -6.33
C ALA A 395 -0.32 -4.46 -7.30
N HIS A 396 -0.05 -5.60 -7.96
CA HIS A 396 -1.01 -6.18 -8.90
C HIS A 396 -1.63 -7.50 -8.44
N LEU A 397 -0.86 -8.36 -7.78
CA LEU A 397 -1.38 -9.65 -7.29
C LEU A 397 -2.38 -9.47 -6.15
N LEU A 398 -2.21 -8.43 -5.33
CA LEU A 398 -3.11 -8.07 -4.24
C LEU A 398 -4.10 -6.94 -4.60
N ALA A 399 -4.14 -6.52 -5.86
CA ALA A 399 -4.97 -5.38 -6.26
C ALA A 399 -6.45 -5.56 -5.89
N GLY A 400 -7.03 -6.73 -6.17
CA GLY A 400 -8.40 -7.05 -5.77
C GLY A 400 -8.58 -6.98 -4.25
N CYS A 401 -7.66 -7.56 -3.49
CA CYS A 401 -7.69 -7.56 -2.03
C CYS A 401 -7.71 -6.14 -1.46
N VAL A 402 -6.80 -5.29 -1.94
CA VAL A 402 -6.69 -3.89 -1.49
C VAL A 402 -7.92 -3.08 -1.89
N MET A 403 -8.37 -3.21 -3.15
CA MET A 403 -9.47 -2.40 -3.68
C MET A 403 -10.85 -2.82 -3.15
N TYR A 404 -11.05 -4.09 -2.75
CA TYR A 404 -12.27 -4.48 -2.03
C TYR A 404 -12.32 -3.90 -0.62
N ASN A 405 -11.17 -3.71 0.03
CA ASN A 405 -11.12 -3.25 1.41
C ASN A 405 -10.97 -1.74 1.56
N PHE A 406 -10.28 -1.08 0.61
CA PHE A 406 -9.92 0.34 0.70
C PHE A 406 -10.33 1.12 -0.55
N ASP A 407 -10.75 2.36 -0.34
CA ASP A 407 -10.94 3.35 -1.40
C ASP A 407 -9.56 3.79 -1.92
N ALA A 408 -9.07 3.10 -2.97
CA ALA A 408 -7.67 3.14 -3.34
C ALA A 408 -7.33 3.72 -4.74
N PRO A 409 -8.24 4.36 -5.52
CA PRO A 409 -7.91 4.76 -6.89
C PRO A 409 -6.76 5.78 -6.94
N THR A 410 -6.71 6.77 -6.02
CA THR A 410 -5.63 7.76 -5.96
C THR A 410 -4.32 7.18 -5.43
N PHE A 411 -4.40 6.16 -4.57
CA PHE A 411 -3.23 5.42 -4.11
C PHE A 411 -2.60 4.64 -5.27
N TYR A 412 -3.42 3.93 -6.05
CA TYR A 412 -2.95 3.23 -7.25
C TYR A 412 -2.47 4.17 -8.35
N ALA A 413 -3.11 5.32 -8.54
CA ALA A 413 -2.62 6.33 -9.48
C ALA A 413 -1.18 6.78 -9.12
N LYS A 414 -0.89 6.94 -7.84
CA LYS A 414 0.47 7.26 -7.36
C LYS A 414 1.43 6.10 -7.64
N ILE A 415 1.08 4.86 -7.32
CA ILE A 415 1.93 3.68 -7.55
C ILE A 415 2.25 3.50 -9.05
N VAL A 416 1.25 3.62 -9.92
CA VAL A 416 1.43 3.50 -11.37
C VAL A 416 2.32 4.64 -11.91
N ASN A 417 2.20 5.86 -11.38
CA ASN A 417 3.12 6.95 -11.72
C ASN A 417 4.55 6.63 -11.27
N ASP A 418 4.75 6.06 -10.08
CA ASP A 418 6.07 5.65 -9.60
C ASP A 418 6.70 4.58 -10.52
N MET A 419 5.91 3.60 -10.99
CA MET A 419 6.34 2.60 -11.98
C MET A 419 6.75 3.25 -13.30
N SER A 420 5.93 4.19 -13.79
CA SER A 420 6.24 4.96 -15.00
C SER A 420 7.53 5.74 -14.88
N GLU A 421 7.78 6.33 -13.72
CA GLU A 421 9.00 7.09 -13.45
C GLU A 421 10.22 6.21 -13.21
N ALA A 422 10.03 4.97 -12.77
CA ALA A 422 11.09 3.98 -12.63
C ALA A 422 11.44 3.30 -13.97
N GLN A 423 10.53 3.32 -14.97
CA GLN A 423 10.76 2.69 -16.27
C GLN A 423 12.00 3.26 -16.96
N GLU A 424 12.89 2.38 -17.40
CA GLU A 424 14.07 2.73 -18.18
C GLU A 424 13.74 3.02 -19.66
N ASP A 425 14.65 3.70 -20.35
CA ASP A 425 14.52 4.01 -21.78
C ASP A 425 14.37 2.72 -22.63
N GLY A 426 15.01 1.63 -22.21
CA GLY A 426 14.90 0.30 -22.83
C GLY A 426 13.60 -0.43 -22.56
N GLY A 427 12.72 0.14 -21.74
CA GLY A 427 11.41 -0.41 -21.41
C GLY A 427 11.34 -1.21 -20.11
N LEU A 428 12.47 -1.62 -19.52
CA LEU A 428 12.49 -2.32 -18.23
C LEU A 428 11.76 -1.51 -17.16
N VAL A 429 10.88 -2.14 -16.43
CA VAL A 429 10.31 -1.65 -15.17
C VAL A 429 10.95 -2.49 -14.05
N PRO A 430 11.75 -1.88 -13.16
CA PRO A 430 12.40 -2.62 -12.09
C PRO A 430 11.38 -3.17 -11.09
N ASN A 431 11.76 -4.21 -10.34
CA ASN A 431 10.87 -4.87 -9.38
C ASN A 431 10.38 -3.97 -8.25
N ILE A 432 10.96 -2.79 -8.09
CA ILE A 432 10.66 -1.83 -7.03
C ILE A 432 10.37 -0.46 -7.63
N ALA A 433 9.31 0.20 -7.19
CA ALA A 433 9.03 1.59 -7.53
C ALA A 433 8.50 2.36 -6.30
N PRO A 434 9.09 3.54 -5.98
CA PRO A 434 10.31 4.15 -6.56
C PRO A 434 11.56 3.29 -6.34
N GLU A 435 12.47 3.26 -7.32
CA GLU A 435 13.68 2.44 -7.24
C GLU A 435 14.78 3.17 -6.43
N TYR A 436 14.69 3.14 -5.10
CA TYR A 436 15.71 3.74 -4.22
C TYR A 436 16.95 2.85 -4.03
N LYS A 437 16.80 1.54 -4.21
CA LYS A 437 17.88 0.57 -4.17
C LYS A 437 17.91 -0.19 -5.47
N ILE A 438 19.03 -0.10 -6.18
CA ILE A 438 19.30 -0.91 -7.37
C ILE A 438 19.88 -2.23 -6.88
N PHE A 439 19.13 -3.32 -7.08
CA PHE A 439 19.65 -4.66 -6.87
C PHE A 439 20.46 -5.11 -8.08
N GLY A 440 21.55 -5.86 -7.83
CA GLY A 440 22.39 -6.31 -8.93
C GLY A 440 23.08 -5.18 -9.71
N GLU A 441 23.68 -4.18 -9.03
CA GLU A 441 24.32 -3.02 -9.65
C GLU A 441 25.35 -3.38 -10.75
N GLN A 442 25.95 -4.56 -10.65
CA GLN A 442 26.90 -5.08 -11.65
C GLN A 442 26.22 -5.87 -12.77
N ASP A 443 24.99 -6.32 -12.57
CA ASP A 443 24.15 -7.02 -13.52
C ASP A 443 22.74 -6.41 -13.52
N ARG A 444 22.47 -5.55 -14.49
CA ARG A 444 21.19 -4.80 -14.61
C ARG A 444 19.98 -5.70 -14.82
N HIS A 445 20.19 -6.98 -15.16
CA HIS A 445 19.15 -7.99 -15.36
C HIS A 445 19.15 -9.03 -14.24
N HIS A 446 19.69 -8.69 -13.08
CA HIS A 446 19.58 -9.53 -11.89
C HIS A 446 18.10 -9.77 -11.52
N ALA A 447 17.73 -11.00 -11.19
CA ALA A 447 16.33 -11.38 -10.96
C ALA A 447 15.61 -10.52 -9.90
N PHE A 448 16.31 -10.02 -8.87
CA PHE A 448 15.73 -9.06 -7.90
C PHE A 448 15.51 -7.66 -8.47
N ARG A 449 15.81 -7.42 -9.74
CA ARG A 449 15.54 -6.14 -10.42
C ARG A 449 14.70 -6.32 -11.68
N ASP A 450 14.87 -7.43 -12.37
CA ASP A 450 14.27 -7.75 -13.65
C ASP A 450 13.52 -9.07 -13.55
N SER A 451 12.30 -9.01 -13.04
CA SER A 451 11.39 -10.15 -12.91
C SER A 451 10.05 -9.80 -13.54
N PRO A 452 9.62 -10.54 -14.59
CA PRO A 452 8.36 -10.25 -15.27
C PRO A 452 7.16 -10.24 -14.32
N GLU A 453 7.14 -11.11 -13.34
CA GLU A 453 6.05 -11.24 -12.35
C GLU A 453 5.90 -9.97 -11.49
N TRP A 454 6.97 -9.18 -11.34
CA TRP A 454 7.00 -7.88 -10.67
C TRP A 454 6.73 -6.72 -11.63
N GLY A 455 7.51 -6.63 -12.70
CA GLY A 455 7.43 -5.52 -13.65
C GLY A 455 6.10 -5.43 -14.40
N SER A 456 5.40 -6.55 -14.63
CA SER A 456 4.06 -6.59 -15.23
C SER A 456 2.99 -5.86 -14.42
N ALA A 457 3.29 -5.50 -13.17
CA ALA A 457 2.43 -4.61 -12.39
C ALA A 457 2.12 -3.30 -13.13
N TYR A 458 3.08 -2.78 -13.90
CA TYR A 458 2.88 -1.56 -14.69
C TYR A 458 1.84 -1.69 -15.80
N VAL A 459 1.58 -2.92 -16.25
CA VAL A 459 0.55 -3.23 -17.27
C VAL A 459 -0.76 -3.64 -16.60
N ILE A 460 -0.67 -4.50 -15.57
CA ILE A 460 -1.84 -5.14 -14.96
C ILE A 460 -2.58 -4.20 -14.00
N ALA A 461 -1.86 -3.42 -13.16
CA ALA A 461 -2.50 -2.58 -12.14
C ALA A 461 -3.43 -1.50 -12.74
N PRO A 462 -3.09 -0.78 -13.83
CA PRO A 462 -4.03 0.15 -14.49
C PRO A 462 -5.30 -0.52 -14.98
N TRP A 463 -5.20 -1.77 -15.47
CA TRP A 463 -6.36 -2.56 -15.89
C TRP A 463 -7.24 -2.95 -14.70
N LYS A 464 -6.65 -3.37 -13.59
CA LYS A 464 -7.38 -3.67 -12.35
C LYS A 464 -8.12 -2.45 -11.79
N VAL A 465 -7.52 -1.27 -11.85
CA VAL A 465 -8.20 -0.01 -11.50
C VAL A 465 -9.41 0.24 -12.39
N TYR A 466 -9.28 0.00 -13.70
CA TYR A 466 -10.41 0.11 -14.62
C TYR A 466 -11.53 -0.89 -14.31
N GLU A 467 -11.19 -2.15 -14.03
CA GLU A 467 -12.18 -3.17 -13.65
C GLU A 467 -12.95 -2.79 -12.39
N MET A 468 -12.26 -2.28 -11.37
CA MET A 468 -12.84 -1.97 -10.06
C MET A 468 -13.56 -0.62 -9.98
N TYR A 469 -13.13 0.37 -10.75
CA TYR A 469 -13.66 1.74 -10.66
C TYR A 469 -14.27 2.26 -11.96
N GLY A 470 -14.11 1.56 -13.08
CA GLY A 470 -14.55 2.03 -14.41
C GLY A 470 -13.74 3.23 -14.94
N ASP A 471 -12.66 3.61 -14.26
CA ASP A 471 -11.82 4.74 -14.61
C ASP A 471 -10.68 4.31 -15.54
N ARG A 472 -10.72 4.76 -16.80
CA ARG A 472 -9.71 4.47 -17.80
C ARG A 472 -8.53 5.45 -17.84
N THR A 473 -8.51 6.42 -16.95
CA THR A 473 -7.51 7.50 -16.96
C THR A 473 -6.07 6.97 -16.88
N LEU A 474 -5.82 5.97 -16.04
CA LEU A 474 -4.48 5.38 -15.95
C LEU A 474 -4.09 4.63 -17.24
N LEU A 475 -5.03 3.94 -17.87
CA LEU A 475 -4.79 3.30 -19.16
C LEU A 475 -4.46 4.34 -20.24
N GLU A 476 -5.21 5.45 -20.30
CA GLU A 476 -4.95 6.55 -21.25
C GLU A 476 -3.57 7.18 -21.05
N GLN A 477 -3.21 7.45 -19.79
CA GLN A 477 -1.96 8.13 -19.45
C GLN A 477 -0.73 7.26 -19.62
N HIS A 478 -0.83 5.97 -19.35
CA HIS A 478 0.33 5.06 -19.28
C HIS A 478 0.42 4.07 -20.44
N TYR A 479 -0.52 4.10 -21.40
CA TYR A 479 -0.60 3.14 -22.51
C TYR A 479 0.72 2.95 -23.25
N GLU A 480 1.41 4.04 -23.62
CA GLU A 480 2.68 3.96 -24.33
C GLU A 480 3.82 3.39 -23.44
N GLY A 481 3.79 3.64 -22.13
CA GLY A 481 4.73 3.04 -21.19
C GLY A 481 4.50 1.53 -21.04
N MET A 482 3.24 1.12 -20.92
CA MET A 482 2.85 -0.29 -20.88
C MET A 482 3.31 -1.03 -22.15
N LYS A 483 3.13 -0.45 -23.33
CA LYS A 483 3.62 -1.00 -24.60
C LYS A 483 5.14 -1.18 -24.60
N ARG A 484 5.89 -0.17 -24.13
CA ARG A 484 7.36 -0.28 -24.05
C ARG A 484 7.80 -1.43 -23.15
N TYR A 485 7.10 -1.65 -22.03
CA TYR A 485 7.41 -2.78 -21.17
C TYR A 485 7.15 -4.13 -21.86
N VAL A 486 6.03 -4.28 -22.55
CA VAL A 486 5.72 -5.51 -23.29
C VAL A 486 6.70 -5.76 -24.44
N GLU A 487 7.14 -4.73 -25.17
CA GLU A 487 8.19 -4.86 -26.17
C GLU A 487 9.56 -5.22 -25.53
N TYR A 488 9.83 -4.73 -24.32
CA TYR A 488 10.98 -5.17 -23.53
C TYR A 488 10.93 -6.68 -23.25
N LEU A 489 9.81 -7.19 -22.71
CA LEU A 489 9.64 -8.63 -22.47
C LEU A 489 9.77 -9.45 -23.75
N LYS A 490 9.19 -8.96 -24.84
CA LYS A 490 9.35 -9.58 -26.16
C LYS A 490 10.82 -9.68 -26.59
N SER A 491 11.61 -8.63 -26.34
CA SER A 491 13.05 -8.62 -26.66
C SER A 491 13.85 -9.63 -25.84
N LYS A 492 13.34 -10.02 -24.67
CA LYS A 492 13.94 -11.02 -23.76
C LYS A 492 13.45 -12.44 -24.06
N SER A 493 12.41 -12.60 -24.87
CA SER A 493 11.85 -13.90 -25.19
C SER A 493 12.68 -14.64 -26.27
N THR A 494 12.72 -15.95 -26.14
CA THR A 494 13.21 -16.84 -27.19
C THR A 494 12.05 -17.76 -27.60
N ASP A 495 11.71 -17.80 -28.88
CA ASP A 495 10.55 -18.55 -29.40
C ASP A 495 9.26 -18.23 -28.62
N HIS A 496 9.04 -16.95 -28.32
CA HIS A 496 7.92 -16.43 -27.51
C HIS A 496 7.92 -16.86 -26.02
N ILE A 497 8.96 -17.46 -25.53
CA ILE A 497 9.11 -17.87 -24.12
C ILE A 497 10.03 -16.89 -23.38
N VAL A 498 9.53 -16.30 -22.33
CA VAL A 498 10.31 -15.52 -21.35
C VAL A 498 10.70 -16.47 -20.22
N ALA A 499 11.98 -16.49 -19.85
CA ALA A 499 12.47 -17.50 -18.90
C ALA A 499 13.47 -16.94 -17.87
N HIS A 500 13.31 -15.66 -17.50
CA HIS A 500 14.11 -15.01 -16.45
C HIS A 500 13.17 -14.52 -15.35
N GLY A 501 13.71 -14.19 -14.20
CA GLY A 501 12.97 -13.63 -13.06
C GLY A 501 13.07 -14.47 -11.80
N LEU A 502 12.24 -14.14 -10.82
CA LEU A 502 12.19 -14.79 -9.51
C LEU A 502 11.24 -15.98 -9.46
N SER A 503 10.39 -16.15 -10.46
CA SER A 503 9.38 -17.20 -10.50
C SER A 503 8.34 -17.07 -9.38
N ASP A 504 7.79 -18.21 -8.93
CA ASP A 504 6.81 -18.25 -7.83
C ASP A 504 7.53 -18.20 -6.49
N TRP A 505 7.66 -16.97 -5.95
CA TRP A 505 8.40 -16.72 -4.72
C TRP A 505 7.75 -17.44 -3.52
N TYR A 506 8.51 -18.18 -2.73
CA TYR A 506 8.03 -19.00 -1.62
C TYR A 506 7.10 -20.17 -1.99
N ASP A 507 7.18 -20.73 -3.22
CA ASP A 507 6.52 -22.00 -3.53
C ASP A 507 7.11 -23.14 -2.67
N MET A 508 6.32 -24.20 -2.42
CA MET A 508 6.71 -25.25 -1.48
C MET A 508 6.62 -26.65 -2.11
N PRO A 509 7.72 -27.40 -2.14
CA PRO A 509 9.10 -27.00 -1.84
C PRO A 509 9.61 -25.97 -2.85
N TRP A 510 10.55 -25.16 -2.43
CA TRP A 510 11.12 -24.08 -3.21
C TRP A 510 11.55 -24.50 -4.62
N GLY A 511 11.11 -23.74 -5.63
CA GLY A 511 11.48 -23.95 -7.03
C GLY A 511 10.72 -25.07 -7.74
N GLN A 512 9.53 -25.43 -7.27
CA GLN A 512 8.68 -26.43 -7.96
C GLN A 512 8.18 -25.94 -9.32
N THR A 513 7.97 -24.63 -9.46
CA THR A 513 7.48 -24.02 -10.70
C THR A 513 8.65 -23.44 -11.48
N SER A 514 8.80 -23.82 -12.76
CA SER A 514 9.87 -23.23 -13.57
C SER A 514 9.58 -21.77 -13.91
N GLY A 515 10.59 -20.90 -13.84
CA GLY A 515 10.47 -19.48 -14.13
C GLY A 515 9.95 -19.18 -15.53
N GLY A 516 10.15 -20.09 -16.49
CA GLY A 516 9.58 -19.97 -17.82
C GLY A 516 8.06 -20.05 -17.85
N VAL A 517 7.44 -20.76 -16.92
CA VAL A 517 5.97 -20.86 -16.80
C VAL A 517 5.43 -19.52 -16.30
N THR A 518 5.89 -19.02 -15.16
CA THR A 518 5.37 -17.81 -14.54
C THR A 518 5.64 -16.59 -15.41
N ALA A 519 6.89 -16.40 -15.84
CA ALA A 519 7.29 -15.25 -16.64
C ALA A 519 6.56 -15.19 -18.01
N THR A 520 6.39 -16.34 -18.70
CA THR A 520 5.67 -16.37 -19.97
C THR A 520 4.17 -16.19 -19.76
N ALA A 521 3.60 -16.73 -18.70
CA ALA A 521 2.18 -16.57 -18.40
C ALA A 521 1.82 -15.10 -18.10
N VAL A 522 2.64 -14.38 -17.33
CA VAL A 522 2.40 -12.93 -17.10
C VAL A 522 2.66 -12.11 -18.36
N TYR A 523 3.67 -12.43 -19.17
CA TYR A 523 3.87 -11.80 -20.48
C TYR A 523 2.63 -11.98 -21.38
N TYR A 524 2.04 -13.17 -21.39
CA TYR A 524 0.78 -13.43 -22.11
C TYR A 524 -0.36 -12.57 -21.53
N GLN A 525 -0.49 -12.48 -20.23
CA GLN A 525 -1.48 -11.62 -19.57
C GLN A 525 -1.33 -10.16 -19.97
N ASP A 526 -0.09 -9.64 -20.01
CA ASP A 526 0.21 -8.28 -20.43
C ASP A 526 -0.28 -8.01 -21.86
N LEU A 527 -0.09 -8.97 -22.77
CA LEU A 527 -0.60 -8.89 -24.14
C LEU A 527 -2.13 -8.84 -24.19
N LEU A 528 -2.82 -9.62 -23.36
CA LEU A 528 -4.27 -9.59 -23.23
C LEU A 528 -4.77 -8.25 -22.68
N VAL A 529 -4.09 -7.72 -21.66
CA VAL A 529 -4.40 -6.40 -21.12
C VAL A 529 -4.23 -5.32 -22.18
N LEU A 530 -3.11 -5.31 -22.91
CA LEU A 530 -2.88 -4.34 -23.98
C LEU A 530 -3.89 -4.49 -25.13
N LYS A 531 -4.27 -5.70 -25.51
CA LYS A 531 -5.34 -5.94 -26.49
C LYS A 531 -6.64 -5.27 -26.05
N ASN A 532 -7.04 -5.51 -24.82
CA ASN A 532 -8.29 -4.99 -24.26
C ASN A 532 -8.22 -3.45 -24.07
N ALA A 533 -7.10 -2.94 -23.58
CA ALA A 533 -6.86 -1.50 -23.44
C ALA A 533 -6.85 -0.80 -24.81
N ALA A 534 -6.20 -1.36 -25.82
CA ALA A 534 -6.23 -0.84 -27.19
C ALA A 534 -7.65 -0.76 -27.75
N ALA A 535 -8.44 -1.81 -27.58
CA ALA A 535 -9.83 -1.83 -28.00
C ALA A 535 -10.67 -0.75 -27.29
N LEU A 536 -10.50 -0.62 -25.96
CA LEU A 536 -11.14 0.39 -25.11
C LEU A 536 -10.77 1.82 -25.54
N LEU A 537 -9.51 2.03 -25.94
CA LEU A 537 -8.98 3.33 -26.37
C LEU A 537 -9.19 3.64 -27.85
N GLY A 538 -9.95 2.81 -28.57
CA GLY A 538 -10.27 3.02 -29.97
C GLY A 538 -9.11 2.77 -30.93
N LYS A 539 -8.20 1.86 -30.60
CA LYS A 539 -7.02 1.45 -31.38
C LYS A 539 -7.15 0.01 -31.90
N PRO A 540 -8.11 -0.29 -32.81
CA PRO A 540 -8.42 -1.66 -33.20
C PRO A 540 -7.28 -2.38 -33.91
N ASP A 541 -6.41 -1.68 -34.62
CA ASP A 541 -5.26 -2.28 -35.30
C ASP A 541 -4.22 -2.78 -34.28
N GLU A 542 -3.92 -1.98 -33.25
CA GLU A 542 -3.04 -2.40 -32.17
C GLU A 542 -3.67 -3.56 -31.37
N ALA A 543 -4.99 -3.53 -31.15
CA ALA A 543 -5.69 -4.65 -30.49
C ALA A 543 -5.50 -5.96 -31.25
N ARG A 544 -5.66 -5.96 -32.59
CA ARG A 544 -5.42 -7.15 -33.42
C ARG A 544 -3.94 -7.60 -33.41
N GLN A 545 -3.03 -6.66 -33.39
CA GLN A 545 -1.60 -6.98 -33.27
C GLN A 545 -1.28 -7.69 -31.96
N PHE A 546 -1.78 -7.18 -30.82
CA PHE A 546 -1.57 -7.82 -29.53
C PHE A 546 -2.27 -9.18 -29.44
N GLU A 547 -3.45 -9.33 -30.02
CA GLU A 547 -4.14 -10.61 -30.10
C GLU A 547 -3.33 -11.66 -30.86
N GLY A 548 -2.75 -11.29 -32.01
CA GLY A 548 -1.86 -12.17 -32.77
C GLY A 548 -0.59 -12.56 -32.01
N GLN A 549 -0.01 -11.61 -31.28
CA GLN A 549 1.15 -11.89 -30.42
C GLN A 549 0.77 -12.82 -29.25
N ALA A 550 -0.36 -12.56 -28.59
CA ALA A 550 -0.86 -13.40 -27.50
C ALA A 550 -1.10 -14.84 -28.00
N GLN A 551 -1.68 -15.01 -29.19
CA GLN A 551 -1.88 -16.35 -29.76
C GLN A 551 -0.54 -17.07 -30.01
N ALA A 552 0.47 -16.39 -30.52
CA ALA A 552 1.79 -16.97 -30.74
C ALA A 552 2.46 -17.40 -29.41
N VAL A 553 2.30 -16.59 -28.36
CA VAL A 553 2.79 -16.93 -27.00
C VAL A 553 2.04 -18.14 -26.45
N LYS A 554 0.70 -18.19 -26.57
CA LYS A 554 -0.14 -19.31 -26.16
C LYS A 554 0.29 -20.62 -26.82
N ASP A 555 0.53 -20.59 -28.13
CA ASP A 555 0.95 -21.77 -28.90
C ASP A 555 2.35 -22.23 -28.47
N ALA A 556 3.28 -21.31 -28.25
CA ALA A 556 4.62 -21.61 -27.78
C ALA A 556 4.61 -22.15 -26.33
N PHE A 557 3.81 -21.55 -25.45
CA PHE A 557 3.63 -21.98 -24.08
C PHE A 557 3.12 -23.43 -24.01
N ASN A 558 2.07 -23.76 -24.74
CA ASN A 558 1.52 -25.11 -24.77
C ASN A 558 2.50 -26.12 -25.37
N ARG A 559 3.21 -25.78 -26.46
CA ARG A 559 4.23 -26.68 -27.02
C ARG A 559 5.33 -27.01 -26.02
N LYS A 560 5.69 -26.05 -25.15
CA LYS A 560 6.82 -26.23 -24.23
C LYS A 560 6.42 -26.86 -22.91
N PHE A 561 5.30 -26.47 -22.34
CA PHE A 561 4.98 -26.76 -20.94
C PHE A 561 3.79 -27.72 -20.76
N PHE A 562 2.90 -27.87 -21.76
CA PHE A 562 1.72 -28.72 -21.63
C PHE A 562 2.03 -30.19 -21.93
N ASN A 563 1.75 -31.05 -20.96
CA ASN A 563 1.77 -32.51 -21.14
C ASN A 563 0.35 -33.00 -21.45
N ALA A 564 0.06 -33.26 -22.73
CA ALA A 564 -1.26 -33.66 -23.19
C ALA A 564 -1.68 -35.08 -22.75
N GLU A 565 -0.73 -35.96 -22.41
CA GLU A 565 -1.05 -37.29 -21.92
C GLU A 565 -1.54 -37.30 -20.49
N LYS A 566 -1.00 -36.33 -19.67
CA LYS A 566 -1.32 -36.21 -18.25
C LYS A 566 -2.27 -35.05 -17.95
N ASN A 567 -2.63 -34.22 -18.92
CA ASN A 567 -3.41 -33.01 -18.76
C ASN A 567 -2.85 -32.11 -17.65
N GLN A 568 -1.53 -31.83 -17.70
CA GLN A 568 -0.84 -31.03 -16.68
C GLN A 568 0.25 -30.16 -17.32
N TYR A 569 0.69 -29.13 -16.60
CA TYR A 569 1.77 -28.26 -17.02
C TYR A 569 3.05 -28.50 -16.21
N ASP A 570 4.20 -28.33 -16.88
CA ASP A 570 5.54 -28.36 -16.29
C ASP A 570 5.71 -29.53 -15.29
N HIS A 571 6.11 -29.26 -14.05
CA HIS A 571 6.30 -30.25 -12.99
C HIS A 571 5.03 -30.56 -12.19
N ASN A 572 3.84 -30.20 -12.69
CA ASN A 572 2.54 -30.41 -12.02
C ASN A 572 2.40 -29.63 -10.69
N SER A 573 3.08 -28.50 -10.53
CA SER A 573 2.87 -27.65 -9.36
C SER A 573 1.49 -26.99 -9.39
N GLN A 574 1.00 -26.58 -8.21
CA GLN A 574 -0.27 -25.85 -8.10
C GLN A 574 -0.25 -24.60 -8.99
N THR A 575 0.84 -23.85 -9.00
CA THR A 575 1.05 -22.65 -9.81
C THR A 575 1.10 -22.96 -11.30
N ALA A 576 1.84 -23.98 -11.70
CA ALA A 576 2.00 -24.35 -13.11
C ALA A 576 0.67 -24.73 -13.77
N ASN A 577 -0.29 -25.28 -13.04
CA ASN A 577 -1.60 -25.63 -13.55
C ASN A 577 -2.61 -24.48 -13.40
N SER A 578 -2.55 -23.70 -12.32
CA SER A 578 -3.54 -22.64 -12.05
C SER A 578 -3.38 -21.41 -12.95
N MET A 579 -2.14 -20.96 -13.21
CA MET A 579 -1.92 -19.80 -14.08
C MET A 579 -2.49 -20.01 -15.49
N PRO A 580 -2.23 -21.13 -16.19
CA PRO A 580 -2.83 -21.37 -17.50
C PRO A 580 -4.35 -21.47 -17.46
N LEU A 581 -4.95 -22.02 -16.40
CA LEU A 581 -6.40 -22.09 -16.25
C LEU A 581 -7.02 -20.69 -16.18
N VAL A 582 -6.47 -19.79 -15.35
CA VAL A 582 -6.99 -18.44 -15.18
C VAL A 582 -6.82 -17.59 -16.43
N LEU A 583 -5.65 -17.68 -17.05
CA LEU A 583 -5.29 -16.86 -18.20
C LEU A 583 -5.84 -17.38 -19.55
N GLY A 584 -6.50 -18.52 -19.56
CA GLY A 584 -7.03 -19.11 -20.79
C GLY A 584 -5.96 -19.66 -21.75
N LEU A 585 -4.79 -20.02 -21.21
CA LEU A 585 -3.71 -20.68 -21.94
C LEU A 585 -4.05 -22.14 -22.24
N VAL A 586 -4.79 -22.82 -21.35
CA VAL A 586 -5.21 -24.22 -21.51
C VAL A 586 -6.06 -24.37 -22.77
N PRO A 587 -5.84 -25.41 -23.62
CA PRO A 587 -6.78 -25.73 -24.70
C PRO A 587 -8.19 -25.95 -24.13
N GLU A 588 -9.20 -25.41 -24.80
CA GLU A 588 -10.58 -25.40 -24.30
C GLU A 588 -11.12 -26.80 -24.00
N ASP A 589 -10.80 -27.75 -24.85
CA ASP A 589 -11.18 -29.18 -24.73
C ASP A 589 -10.43 -29.92 -23.62
N ARG A 590 -9.47 -29.29 -22.97
CA ARG A 590 -8.65 -29.86 -21.86
C ARG A 590 -8.83 -29.16 -20.53
N ARG A 591 -9.64 -28.08 -20.52
CA ARG A 591 -9.76 -27.20 -19.34
C ARG A 591 -10.31 -27.95 -18.12
N SER A 592 -11.32 -28.78 -18.30
CA SER A 592 -11.94 -29.57 -17.23
C SER A 592 -10.99 -30.60 -16.64
N GLU A 593 -10.19 -31.26 -17.48
CA GLU A 593 -9.23 -32.28 -17.05
C GLU A 593 -8.05 -31.66 -16.30
N VAL A 594 -7.55 -30.52 -16.75
CA VAL A 594 -6.46 -29.80 -16.03
C VAL A 594 -6.95 -29.33 -14.66
N LEU A 595 -8.17 -28.78 -14.58
CA LEU A 595 -8.76 -28.38 -13.30
C LEU A 595 -8.97 -29.60 -12.39
N ALA A 596 -9.52 -30.68 -12.90
CA ALA A 596 -9.71 -31.92 -12.13
C ALA A 596 -8.35 -32.50 -11.63
N GLY A 597 -7.31 -32.45 -12.47
CA GLY A 597 -5.96 -32.83 -12.09
C GLY A 597 -5.37 -31.96 -10.98
N LEU A 598 -5.56 -30.63 -11.05
CA LEU A 598 -5.16 -29.69 -10.01
C LEU A 598 -5.86 -29.99 -8.68
N VAL A 599 -7.17 -30.21 -8.71
CA VAL A 599 -7.95 -30.54 -7.51
C VAL A 599 -7.49 -31.90 -6.93
N ALA A 600 -7.24 -32.89 -7.77
CA ALA A 600 -6.75 -34.19 -7.33
C ALA A 600 -5.36 -34.09 -6.67
N GLU A 601 -4.46 -33.27 -7.19
CA GLU A 601 -3.14 -33.00 -6.57
C GLU A 601 -3.28 -32.35 -5.20
N ILE A 602 -4.14 -31.33 -5.08
CA ILE A 602 -4.39 -30.63 -3.82
C ILE A 602 -4.95 -31.61 -2.78
N ARG A 603 -5.96 -32.42 -3.15
CA ARG A 603 -6.58 -33.40 -2.25
C ARG A 603 -5.60 -34.49 -1.84
N ALA A 604 -4.82 -35.04 -2.77
CA ALA A 604 -3.77 -36.01 -2.49
C ALA A 604 -2.64 -35.45 -1.62
N GLY A 605 -2.35 -34.13 -1.76
CA GLY A 605 -1.41 -33.39 -0.94
C GLY A 605 -1.94 -33.01 0.44
N GLY A 606 -3.15 -33.40 0.81
CA GLY A 606 -3.79 -33.13 2.10
C GLY A 606 -4.25 -31.67 2.23
N ASN A 607 -4.74 -31.06 1.16
CA ASN A 607 -5.27 -29.70 1.09
C ASN A 607 -4.26 -28.61 1.51
N ARG A 608 -2.98 -28.84 1.28
CA ARG A 608 -1.92 -27.89 1.63
C ARG A 608 -1.72 -26.85 0.55
N ILE A 609 -1.51 -25.61 0.96
CA ILE A 609 -1.06 -24.55 0.07
C ILE A 609 0.42 -24.78 -0.22
N LYS A 610 0.76 -24.98 -1.51
CA LYS A 610 2.15 -25.12 -1.98
C LYS A 610 2.54 -24.00 -2.93
N ALA A 611 1.57 -23.28 -3.50
CA ALA A 611 1.81 -22.10 -4.30
C ALA A 611 2.47 -21.01 -3.45
N GLY A 612 3.41 -20.31 -4.05
CA GLY A 612 4.04 -19.14 -3.47
C GLY A 612 3.22 -17.87 -3.70
N ASP A 613 3.89 -16.74 -3.59
CA ASP A 613 3.31 -15.40 -3.75
C ASP A 613 2.61 -15.22 -5.10
N VAL A 614 3.33 -15.47 -6.20
CA VAL A 614 2.76 -15.31 -7.55
C VAL A 614 1.65 -16.32 -7.80
N GLY A 615 1.90 -17.57 -7.48
CA GLY A 615 1.01 -18.69 -7.83
C GLY A 615 -0.28 -18.71 -7.04
N PHE A 616 -0.29 -18.28 -5.78
CA PHE A 616 -1.46 -18.40 -4.93
C PHE A 616 -2.61 -17.51 -5.39
N ASN A 617 -2.34 -16.33 -5.96
CA ASN A 617 -3.36 -15.50 -6.58
C ASN A 617 -4.11 -16.28 -7.69
N TYR A 618 -3.36 -16.90 -8.60
CA TYR A 618 -3.96 -17.67 -9.70
C TYR A 618 -4.60 -18.96 -9.22
N LEU A 619 -4.05 -19.61 -8.19
CA LEU A 619 -4.65 -20.81 -7.59
C LEU A 619 -6.03 -20.48 -7.00
N MET A 620 -6.13 -19.41 -6.23
CA MET A 620 -7.39 -18.93 -5.67
C MET A 620 -8.42 -18.65 -6.78
N LEU A 621 -8.01 -17.93 -7.83
CA LEU A 621 -8.88 -17.61 -8.96
C LEU A 621 -9.29 -18.87 -9.75
N ALA A 622 -8.36 -19.80 -10.02
CA ALA A 622 -8.66 -21.03 -10.75
C ALA A 622 -9.70 -21.91 -10.04
N LEU A 623 -9.55 -22.05 -8.73
CA LEU A 623 -10.48 -22.82 -7.91
C LEU A 623 -11.82 -22.11 -7.74
N SER A 624 -11.80 -20.80 -7.51
CA SER A 624 -13.02 -19.99 -7.38
C SER A 624 -13.84 -19.99 -8.67
N ASP A 625 -13.21 -19.67 -9.80
CA ASP A 625 -13.90 -19.59 -11.11
C ASP A 625 -14.27 -20.97 -11.66
N GLY A 626 -13.59 -22.03 -11.19
CA GLY A 626 -13.88 -23.42 -11.50
C GLY A 626 -14.94 -24.07 -10.62
N ASP A 627 -15.69 -23.32 -9.82
CA ASP A 627 -16.68 -23.78 -8.85
C ASP A 627 -16.10 -24.82 -7.85
N GLN A 628 -14.82 -24.66 -7.47
CA GLN A 628 -14.08 -25.49 -6.50
C GLN A 628 -13.88 -24.76 -5.15
N GLY A 629 -14.83 -23.97 -4.74
CA GLY A 629 -14.76 -23.20 -3.49
C GLY A 629 -14.58 -24.06 -2.23
N ASP A 630 -15.11 -25.29 -2.20
CA ASP A 630 -14.88 -26.23 -1.09
C ASP A 630 -13.40 -26.62 -0.95
N VAL A 631 -12.68 -26.74 -2.08
CA VAL A 631 -11.23 -27.01 -2.05
C VAL A 631 -10.50 -25.83 -1.42
N LEU A 632 -10.83 -24.60 -1.81
CA LEU A 632 -10.25 -23.40 -1.21
C LEU A 632 -10.55 -23.29 0.28
N TYR A 633 -11.79 -23.60 0.68
CA TYR A 633 -12.21 -23.57 2.08
C TYR A 633 -11.41 -24.59 2.91
N ASP A 634 -11.23 -25.80 2.40
CA ASP A 634 -10.46 -26.82 3.06
C ASP A 634 -8.97 -26.46 3.15
N MET A 635 -8.40 -25.82 2.11
CA MET A 635 -7.02 -25.31 2.15
C MET A 635 -6.85 -24.18 3.16
N LEU A 636 -7.80 -23.23 3.21
CA LEU A 636 -7.80 -22.11 4.14
C LEU A 636 -7.87 -22.56 5.61
N THR A 637 -8.71 -23.55 5.90
CA THR A 637 -8.96 -24.06 7.26
C THR A 637 -8.06 -25.23 7.67
N HIS A 638 -7.16 -25.64 6.78
CA HIS A 638 -6.24 -26.75 7.03
C HIS A 638 -5.31 -26.46 8.22
N ALA A 639 -5.33 -27.34 9.22
CA ALA A 639 -4.61 -27.14 10.48
C ALA A 639 -3.18 -27.72 10.50
N ASP A 640 -2.91 -28.71 9.66
CA ASP A 640 -1.66 -29.46 9.69
C ASP A 640 -0.65 -28.94 8.66
N GLY A 641 0.39 -28.28 9.13
CA GLY A 641 1.48 -27.78 8.30
C GLY A 641 1.38 -26.28 7.97
N PRO A 642 2.23 -25.80 7.06
CA PRO A 642 2.27 -24.39 6.66
C PRO A 642 0.95 -23.91 6.06
N GLY A 643 0.52 -22.69 6.42
CA GLY A 643 -0.72 -22.10 5.98
C GLY A 643 -1.26 -21.08 6.98
N TYR A 644 -2.46 -20.56 6.76
CA TYR A 644 -3.06 -19.52 7.61
C TYR A 644 -3.29 -20.01 9.05
N VAL A 645 -3.80 -21.21 9.23
CA VAL A 645 -4.05 -21.77 10.58
C VAL A 645 -2.74 -21.98 11.33
N CYS A 646 -1.66 -22.36 10.66
CA CYS A 646 -0.31 -22.43 11.26
C CYS A 646 0.11 -21.06 11.81
N GLN A 647 -0.08 -20.00 11.06
CA GLN A 647 0.23 -18.63 11.51
C GLN A 647 -0.62 -18.23 12.72
N LEU A 648 -1.92 -18.52 12.69
CA LEU A 648 -2.82 -18.27 13.84
C LEU A 648 -2.39 -19.04 15.09
N ASN A 649 -2.00 -20.32 14.93
CA ASN A 649 -1.56 -21.19 16.04
C ASN A 649 -0.22 -20.73 16.64
N LYS A 650 0.62 -20.05 15.85
CA LYS A 650 1.85 -19.40 16.33
C LYS A 650 1.61 -18.02 16.97
N GLY A 651 0.35 -17.61 17.12
CA GLY A 651 -0.02 -16.34 17.74
C GLY A 651 0.31 -15.12 16.90
N MET A 652 0.39 -15.28 15.57
CA MET A 652 0.56 -14.14 14.65
C MET A 652 -0.65 -13.22 14.74
N THR A 653 -0.39 -11.93 14.67
CA THR A 653 -1.39 -10.86 14.67
C THR A 653 -1.35 -10.03 13.38
N THR A 654 -0.40 -10.35 12.51
CA THR A 654 -0.27 -9.93 11.11
C THR A 654 0.15 -11.12 10.28
N LEU A 655 -0.05 -11.04 8.97
CA LEU A 655 0.37 -12.06 8.03
C LEU A 655 1.90 -12.08 7.93
N ALA A 656 2.49 -13.27 7.93
CA ALA A 656 3.93 -13.45 7.75
C ALA A 656 4.30 -13.64 6.29
N GLU A 657 5.57 -13.39 5.97
CA GLU A 657 6.18 -13.55 4.64
C GLU A 657 6.26 -15.01 4.18
N SER A 658 6.23 -15.95 5.10
CA SER A 658 6.27 -17.39 4.79
C SER A 658 5.07 -18.12 5.37
N TRP A 659 4.60 -19.16 4.69
CA TRP A 659 3.44 -19.95 5.12
C TRP A 659 3.60 -20.54 6.52
N GLU A 660 4.82 -20.91 6.91
CA GLU A 660 5.13 -21.45 8.23
C GLU A 660 5.38 -20.37 9.29
N ALA A 661 5.25 -19.07 8.99
CA ALA A 661 5.67 -17.96 9.86
C ALA A 661 7.06 -18.21 10.46
N SER A 662 8.05 -18.32 9.59
CA SER A 662 9.43 -18.55 9.97
C SER A 662 9.99 -17.42 10.81
N PRO A 663 10.70 -17.68 11.92
CA PRO A 663 11.38 -16.63 12.67
C PRO A 663 12.59 -16.03 11.91
N LYS A 664 12.82 -16.43 10.66
CA LYS A 664 13.83 -15.88 9.75
C LYS A 664 13.22 -14.99 8.67
N SER A 665 11.90 -14.97 8.55
CA SER A 665 11.13 -14.15 7.61
C SER A 665 10.44 -12.98 8.35
N SER A 666 10.00 -11.96 7.62
CA SER A 666 9.15 -10.91 8.18
C SER A 666 7.85 -11.51 8.74
N LEU A 667 7.43 -11.05 9.90
CA LEU A 667 6.14 -11.42 10.49
C LEU A 667 5.07 -10.34 10.26
N ASN A 668 5.35 -9.38 9.37
CA ASN A 668 4.40 -8.37 8.93
C ASN A 668 4.62 -8.10 7.44
N HIS A 669 3.99 -8.92 6.60
CA HIS A 669 4.13 -8.91 5.16
C HIS A 669 2.78 -9.21 4.50
N CYS A 670 2.42 -8.51 3.43
CA CYS A 670 1.09 -8.66 2.82
C CYS A 670 1.02 -9.68 1.68
N MET A 671 2.16 -10.14 1.12
CA MET A 671 2.20 -10.89 -0.14
C MET A 671 1.36 -12.16 -0.18
N LEU A 672 1.17 -12.86 0.94
CA LEU A 672 0.35 -14.09 0.99
C LEU A 672 -1.14 -13.82 1.30
N GLY A 673 -1.60 -12.58 1.16
CA GLY A 673 -2.96 -12.16 1.49
C GLY A 673 -4.04 -12.40 0.43
N HIS A 674 -3.76 -13.11 -0.64
CA HIS A 674 -4.63 -13.24 -1.83
C HIS A 674 -6.03 -13.78 -1.55
N ILE A 675 -6.17 -14.65 -0.54
CA ILE A 675 -7.47 -15.24 -0.17
C ILE A 675 -8.51 -14.19 0.23
N GLU A 676 -8.07 -12.99 0.60
CA GLU A 676 -8.92 -11.87 0.95
C GLU A 676 -9.86 -11.46 -0.20
N GLU A 677 -9.40 -11.53 -1.44
CA GLU A 677 -10.27 -11.28 -2.61
C GLU A 677 -11.40 -12.31 -2.69
N TRP A 678 -11.13 -13.57 -2.36
CA TRP A 678 -12.15 -14.62 -2.38
C TRP A 678 -13.24 -14.42 -1.32
N PHE A 679 -12.93 -13.78 -0.22
CA PHE A 679 -13.95 -13.49 0.81
C PHE A 679 -15.08 -12.61 0.24
N TYR A 680 -14.74 -11.66 -0.63
CA TYR A 680 -15.72 -10.83 -1.33
C TYR A 680 -16.22 -11.48 -2.61
N ARG A 681 -15.29 -11.87 -3.49
CA ARG A 681 -15.57 -12.40 -4.83
C ARG A 681 -16.25 -13.78 -4.78
N GLY A 682 -15.77 -14.67 -3.92
CA GLY A 682 -16.24 -16.05 -3.78
C GLY A 682 -17.31 -16.19 -2.73
N LEU A 683 -16.98 -16.05 -1.44
CA LEU A 683 -17.91 -16.25 -0.33
C LEU A 683 -19.07 -15.26 -0.35
N GLY A 684 -18.77 -13.98 -0.58
CA GLY A 684 -19.79 -12.94 -0.79
C GLY A 684 -20.40 -12.96 -2.20
N GLY A 685 -19.67 -13.45 -3.18
CA GLY A 685 -20.08 -13.48 -4.58
C GLY A 685 -20.11 -12.14 -5.28
N LEU A 686 -19.46 -11.10 -4.73
CA LEU A 686 -19.52 -9.73 -5.24
C LEU A 686 -18.44 -9.50 -6.30
N THR A 687 -18.83 -9.32 -7.58
CA THR A 687 -17.91 -8.97 -8.67
C THR A 687 -18.50 -7.90 -9.59
N SER A 688 -17.62 -7.15 -10.24
CA SER A 688 -18.01 -6.26 -11.34
C SER A 688 -18.14 -7.07 -12.64
N ASP A 689 -19.27 -6.92 -13.35
CA ASP A 689 -19.45 -7.54 -14.67
C ASP A 689 -18.55 -6.82 -15.70
N PRO A 690 -17.75 -7.54 -16.49
CA PRO A 690 -16.88 -6.93 -17.51
C PRO A 690 -17.60 -6.04 -18.53
N SER A 691 -18.89 -6.26 -18.76
CA SER A 691 -19.71 -5.42 -19.65
C SER A 691 -20.18 -4.10 -19.02
N GLY A 692 -19.88 -3.91 -17.72
CA GLY A 692 -20.18 -2.70 -16.96
C GLY A 692 -19.22 -2.53 -15.80
N PRO A 693 -17.91 -2.24 -16.08
CA PRO A 693 -16.88 -2.15 -15.06
C PRO A 693 -17.18 -1.08 -14.00
N GLY A 694 -16.48 -1.14 -12.88
CA GLY A 694 -16.70 -0.25 -11.77
C GLY A 694 -18.00 -0.51 -11.01
N PHE A 695 -18.53 -1.74 -11.09
CA PHE A 695 -19.83 -2.12 -10.52
C PHE A 695 -21.03 -1.35 -11.11
N LYS A 696 -20.89 -0.85 -12.34
CA LYS A 696 -22.04 -0.35 -13.11
C LYS A 696 -23.03 -1.47 -13.37
N LYS A 697 -22.51 -2.65 -13.70
CA LYS A 697 -23.22 -3.91 -13.64
C LYS A 697 -22.56 -4.82 -12.61
N ILE A 698 -23.36 -5.41 -11.77
CA ILE A 698 -22.91 -6.20 -10.62
C ILE A 698 -23.22 -7.67 -10.91
N MET A 699 -22.31 -8.55 -10.54
CA MET A 699 -22.59 -9.98 -10.45
C MET A 699 -22.60 -10.38 -8.97
N ILE A 700 -23.63 -11.10 -8.55
CA ILE A 700 -23.76 -11.67 -7.19
C ILE A 700 -23.91 -13.17 -7.33
N LYS A 701 -22.81 -13.89 -7.12
CA LYS A 701 -22.71 -15.36 -7.26
C LYS A 701 -21.97 -15.93 -6.04
N PRO A 702 -22.61 -16.02 -4.86
CA PRO A 702 -21.93 -16.53 -3.67
C PRO A 702 -21.66 -18.03 -3.76
N GLN A 703 -20.51 -18.45 -3.24
CA GLN A 703 -20.12 -19.83 -3.07
C GLN A 703 -20.52 -20.30 -1.66
N ILE A 704 -21.45 -21.23 -1.59
CA ILE A 704 -21.92 -21.83 -0.33
C ILE A 704 -21.05 -23.05 -0.07
N VAL A 705 -20.06 -22.94 0.82
CA VAL A 705 -19.02 -23.95 0.99
C VAL A 705 -18.87 -24.44 2.41
N GLY A 706 -18.31 -25.64 2.56
CA GLY A 706 -17.94 -26.23 3.83
C GLY A 706 -19.08 -26.23 4.85
N ASP A 707 -18.74 -25.91 6.10
CA ASP A 707 -19.68 -25.80 7.24
C ASP A 707 -20.18 -24.38 7.51
N LEU A 708 -19.90 -23.42 6.58
CA LEU A 708 -20.36 -22.05 6.76
C LEU A 708 -21.90 -21.98 6.82
N GLU A 709 -22.41 -21.44 7.92
CA GLU A 709 -23.85 -21.23 8.14
C GLU A 709 -24.30 -19.87 7.57
N TRP A 710 -23.42 -18.86 7.59
CA TRP A 710 -23.69 -17.55 7.05
C TRP A 710 -22.43 -16.80 6.63
N VAL A 711 -22.58 -15.89 5.67
CA VAL A 711 -21.59 -14.89 5.28
C VAL A 711 -22.29 -13.54 5.16
N LYS A 712 -21.62 -12.50 5.60
CA LYS A 712 -21.98 -11.10 5.39
C LYS A 712 -20.85 -10.41 4.65
N SER A 713 -21.14 -9.86 3.48
CA SER A 713 -20.18 -9.16 2.65
C SER A 713 -20.81 -7.90 2.07
N SER A 714 -20.10 -6.78 2.14
CA SER A 714 -20.52 -5.53 1.51
C SER A 714 -19.34 -4.75 0.97
N TYR A 715 -19.62 -3.94 -0.05
CA TYR A 715 -18.65 -3.08 -0.71
C TYR A 715 -19.29 -1.72 -1.03
N ASP A 716 -18.63 -0.62 -0.62
CA ASP A 716 -19.04 0.74 -0.93
C ASP A 716 -18.48 1.16 -2.30
N SER A 717 -19.23 0.90 -3.37
CA SER A 717 -18.87 1.27 -4.73
C SER A 717 -19.07 2.77 -5.00
N LEU A 718 -18.66 3.23 -6.20
CA LEU A 718 -18.92 4.60 -6.66
C LEU A 718 -20.43 4.93 -6.79
N TYR A 719 -21.28 3.91 -6.87
CA TYR A 719 -22.73 4.05 -6.95
C TYR A 719 -23.44 3.94 -5.61
N GLY A 720 -22.73 3.54 -4.56
CA GLY A 720 -23.24 3.28 -3.22
C GLY A 720 -22.95 1.85 -2.77
N GLN A 721 -23.51 1.47 -1.63
CA GLN A 721 -23.27 0.19 -1.01
C GLN A 721 -23.91 -0.95 -1.80
N ILE A 722 -23.10 -1.97 -2.08
CA ILE A 722 -23.52 -3.28 -2.54
C ILE A 722 -23.40 -4.23 -1.36
N SER A 723 -24.42 -5.08 -1.11
CA SER A 723 -24.31 -6.15 -0.12
C SER A 723 -24.79 -7.48 -0.67
N SER A 724 -24.14 -8.54 -0.22
CA SER A 724 -24.55 -9.93 -0.44
C SER A 724 -24.34 -10.66 0.86
N ASN A 725 -25.46 -10.89 1.56
CA ASN A 725 -25.46 -11.63 2.80
C ASN A 725 -26.27 -12.90 2.59
N TRP A 726 -25.72 -14.02 2.97
CA TRP A 726 -26.47 -15.25 2.91
C TRP A 726 -26.40 -16.01 4.24
N LYS A 727 -27.42 -16.80 4.49
CA LYS A 727 -27.48 -17.77 5.59
C LYS A 727 -28.19 -19.02 5.12
N ARG A 728 -27.76 -20.16 5.63
CA ARG A 728 -28.46 -21.45 5.46
C ARG A 728 -28.87 -22.06 6.79
N ASP A 729 -29.96 -22.74 6.79
CA ASP A 729 -30.38 -23.69 7.85
C ASP A 729 -30.58 -25.06 7.21
N GLU A 730 -31.11 -26.04 7.93
CA GLU A 730 -31.31 -27.42 7.43
C GLU A 730 -32.26 -27.49 6.22
N GLN A 731 -33.10 -26.49 5.97
CA GLN A 731 -34.18 -26.52 4.99
C GLN A 731 -33.99 -25.55 3.84
N LYS A 732 -33.37 -24.39 4.07
CA LYS A 732 -33.33 -23.31 3.09
C LYS A 732 -32.08 -22.47 3.12
N LEU A 733 -31.80 -21.85 1.96
CA LEU A 733 -30.89 -20.74 1.82
C LEU A 733 -31.68 -19.43 1.76
N THR A 734 -31.23 -18.41 2.48
CA THR A 734 -31.73 -17.05 2.41
C THR A 734 -30.58 -16.11 1.98
N MET A 735 -30.83 -15.25 0.99
CA MET A 735 -29.87 -14.27 0.49
C MET A 735 -30.47 -12.87 0.58
N ASP A 736 -29.88 -11.99 1.39
CA ASP A 736 -30.20 -10.57 1.47
C ASP A 736 -29.24 -9.78 0.58
N VAL A 737 -29.78 -9.12 -0.45
CA VAL A 737 -29.01 -8.45 -1.49
C VAL A 737 -29.38 -6.97 -1.57
N THR A 738 -28.39 -6.08 -1.61
CA THR A 738 -28.60 -4.64 -1.84
C THR A 738 -27.88 -4.22 -3.12
N ILE A 739 -28.61 -3.57 -4.02
CA ILE A 739 -28.12 -3.08 -5.31
C ILE A 739 -28.32 -1.56 -5.34
N PRO A 740 -27.23 -0.77 -5.42
CA PRO A 740 -27.31 0.70 -5.35
C PRO A 740 -28.04 1.31 -6.56
N PRO A 741 -28.49 2.58 -6.44
CA PRO A 741 -29.13 3.30 -7.54
C PRO A 741 -28.25 3.37 -8.80
N ASN A 742 -28.89 3.44 -9.97
CA ASN A 742 -28.23 3.53 -11.29
C ASN A 742 -27.36 2.32 -11.66
N THR A 743 -27.54 1.20 -11.02
CA THR A 743 -26.88 -0.08 -11.34
C THR A 743 -27.91 -1.19 -11.52
N THR A 744 -27.46 -2.29 -12.09
CA THR A 744 -28.21 -3.55 -12.19
C THR A 744 -27.32 -4.70 -11.73
N ALA A 745 -27.92 -5.77 -11.25
CA ALA A 745 -27.17 -6.95 -10.86
C ALA A 745 -27.68 -8.22 -11.59
N THR A 746 -26.74 -9.10 -11.90
CA THR A 746 -27.04 -10.50 -12.22
C THR A 746 -26.87 -11.30 -10.94
N VAL A 747 -27.95 -11.82 -10.39
CA VAL A 747 -27.98 -12.55 -9.12
C VAL A 747 -28.19 -14.04 -9.37
N TYR A 748 -27.28 -14.84 -8.87
CA TYR A 748 -27.33 -16.30 -8.92
C TYR A 748 -27.87 -16.82 -7.56
N VAL A 749 -29.07 -17.35 -7.58
CA VAL A 749 -29.70 -17.95 -6.39
C VAL A 749 -29.57 -19.47 -6.51
N PRO A 750 -28.78 -20.15 -5.66
CA PRO A 750 -28.67 -21.60 -5.68
C PRO A 750 -30.04 -22.27 -5.54
N ALA A 751 -30.48 -23.03 -6.55
CA ALA A 751 -31.82 -23.66 -6.61
C ALA A 751 -31.85 -24.77 -7.66
N LYS A 752 -32.68 -25.80 -7.45
CA LYS A 752 -32.93 -26.84 -8.45
C LYS A 752 -33.71 -26.33 -9.67
N ASP A 753 -34.63 -25.42 -9.42
CA ASP A 753 -35.47 -24.79 -10.45
C ASP A 753 -35.88 -23.39 -10.02
N ALA A 754 -36.25 -22.58 -10.98
CA ALA A 754 -36.64 -21.19 -10.75
C ALA A 754 -37.97 -21.04 -10.02
N ALA A 755 -38.85 -22.04 -10.07
CA ALA A 755 -40.15 -21.99 -9.43
C ALA A 755 -40.03 -22.12 -7.89
N SER A 756 -38.97 -22.75 -7.40
CA SER A 756 -38.68 -22.90 -5.98
C SER A 756 -38.10 -21.65 -5.33
N VAL A 757 -37.72 -20.61 -6.13
CA VAL A 757 -37.14 -19.38 -5.62
C VAL A 757 -38.22 -18.35 -5.32
N THR A 758 -38.19 -17.81 -4.10
CA THR A 758 -39.04 -16.70 -3.71
C THR A 758 -38.24 -15.45 -3.40
N GLU A 759 -38.84 -14.28 -3.55
CA GLU A 759 -38.36 -12.99 -3.08
C GLU A 759 -39.38 -12.41 -2.11
N SER A 760 -38.99 -12.14 -0.87
CA SER A 760 -39.87 -11.63 0.19
C SER A 760 -41.16 -12.47 0.34
N GLY A 761 -41.05 -13.79 0.14
CA GLY A 761 -42.17 -14.74 0.25
C GLY A 761 -43.08 -14.85 -0.96
N LYS A 762 -42.80 -14.16 -2.07
CA LYS A 762 -43.52 -14.28 -3.36
C LYS A 762 -42.63 -15.03 -4.36
N PRO A 763 -43.22 -15.71 -5.37
CA PRO A 763 -42.40 -16.25 -6.47
C PRO A 763 -41.51 -15.16 -7.08
N ALA A 764 -40.22 -15.41 -7.21
CA ALA A 764 -39.28 -14.40 -7.65
C ALA A 764 -39.60 -13.85 -9.06
N SER A 765 -40.23 -14.68 -9.92
CA SER A 765 -40.66 -14.29 -11.27
C SER A 765 -41.81 -13.28 -11.30
N GLU A 766 -42.52 -13.07 -10.20
CA GLU A 766 -43.66 -12.16 -10.08
C GLU A 766 -43.29 -10.81 -9.45
N VAL A 767 -42.04 -10.65 -9.01
CA VAL A 767 -41.57 -9.46 -8.33
C VAL A 767 -41.10 -8.38 -9.30
N THR A 768 -41.63 -7.17 -9.17
CA THR A 768 -41.19 -6.05 -9.98
C THR A 768 -39.69 -5.76 -9.75
N GLY A 769 -38.93 -5.62 -10.83
CA GLY A 769 -37.49 -5.41 -10.76
C GLY A 769 -36.65 -6.69 -10.67
N VAL A 770 -37.29 -7.85 -10.67
CA VAL A 770 -36.63 -9.17 -10.73
C VAL A 770 -37.07 -9.89 -12.00
N LYS A 771 -36.14 -10.21 -12.89
CA LYS A 771 -36.42 -10.88 -14.17
C LYS A 771 -35.58 -12.15 -14.25
N PHE A 772 -36.25 -13.31 -14.33
CA PHE A 772 -35.60 -14.58 -14.58
C PHE A 772 -34.91 -14.59 -15.94
N LEU A 773 -33.67 -15.03 -16.00
CA LEU A 773 -32.89 -15.15 -17.21
C LEU A 773 -32.75 -16.61 -17.67
N ARG A 774 -32.25 -17.47 -16.78
CA ARG A 774 -31.94 -18.87 -17.08
C ARG A 774 -31.64 -19.67 -15.82
N MET A 775 -31.61 -21.00 -15.95
CA MET A 775 -30.94 -21.87 -14.99
C MET A 775 -29.50 -22.09 -15.45
N GLU A 776 -28.56 -22.04 -14.53
CA GLU A 776 -27.13 -22.24 -14.83
C GLU A 776 -26.45 -22.86 -13.59
N ASN A 777 -25.75 -23.98 -13.75
CA ASN A 777 -24.95 -24.64 -12.71
C ASN A 777 -25.67 -24.74 -11.34
N ASN A 778 -26.90 -25.26 -11.34
CA ASN A 778 -27.75 -25.38 -10.15
C ASN A 778 -28.07 -24.01 -9.48
N ALA A 779 -28.14 -22.95 -10.22
CA ALA A 779 -28.63 -21.65 -9.76
C ALA A 779 -29.70 -21.10 -10.70
N ALA A 780 -30.72 -20.49 -10.15
CA ALA A 780 -31.64 -19.64 -10.89
C ALA A 780 -31.02 -18.24 -11.01
N VAL A 781 -30.85 -17.77 -12.25
CA VAL A 781 -30.17 -16.53 -12.55
C VAL A 781 -31.17 -15.45 -12.88
N TYR A 782 -31.08 -14.33 -12.18
CA TYR A 782 -32.00 -13.19 -12.33
C TYR A 782 -31.25 -11.91 -12.68
N GLU A 783 -31.84 -11.11 -13.58
CA GLU A 783 -31.49 -9.68 -13.71
C GLU A 783 -32.31 -8.92 -12.68
N VAL A 784 -31.64 -8.16 -11.83
CA VAL A 784 -32.25 -7.48 -10.68
C VAL A 784 -31.93 -5.99 -10.72
N ALA A 785 -32.96 -5.16 -10.59
CA ALA A 785 -32.85 -3.70 -10.56
C ALA A 785 -32.29 -3.20 -9.22
N SER A 786 -32.01 -1.88 -9.13
CA SER A 786 -31.63 -1.26 -7.85
C SER A 786 -32.73 -1.45 -6.79
N GLY A 787 -32.31 -1.78 -5.57
CA GLY A 787 -33.22 -2.08 -4.46
C GLY A 787 -32.60 -3.01 -3.43
N THR A 788 -33.40 -3.41 -2.46
CA THR A 788 -33.03 -4.43 -1.46
C THR A 788 -33.97 -5.61 -1.61
N TYR A 789 -33.44 -6.79 -1.68
CA TYR A 789 -34.16 -8.02 -1.98
C TYR A 789 -33.78 -9.13 -1.00
N GLN A 790 -34.74 -10.01 -0.67
CA GLN A 790 -34.49 -11.21 0.11
C GLN A 790 -34.94 -12.44 -0.70
N PHE A 791 -33.98 -13.09 -1.34
CA PHE A 791 -34.21 -14.34 -2.04
C PHE A 791 -34.19 -15.52 -1.05
N GLN A 792 -35.08 -16.49 -1.27
CA GLN A 792 -35.07 -17.75 -0.56
C GLN A 792 -35.24 -18.91 -1.55
N SER A 793 -34.52 -19.99 -1.28
CA SER A 793 -34.62 -21.27 -2.01
C SER A 793 -34.48 -22.45 -1.04
N PRO A 794 -35.07 -23.61 -1.36
CA PRO A 794 -34.78 -24.84 -0.61
C PRO A 794 -33.28 -25.15 -0.66
N LEU A 795 -32.72 -25.62 0.44
CA LEU A 795 -31.31 -26.02 0.49
C LEU A 795 -31.10 -27.21 -0.47
N MET A 796 -30.09 -27.13 -1.30
CA MET A 796 -29.65 -28.24 -2.12
C MET A 796 -28.71 -29.10 -1.29
N GLU A 797 -28.84 -30.43 -1.38
CA GLU A 797 -27.84 -31.33 -0.82
C GLU A 797 -26.47 -31.00 -1.45
N THR A 798 -25.53 -30.59 -0.63
CA THR A 798 -24.12 -30.44 -1.06
C THR A 798 -23.59 -31.82 -1.41
N LYS A 799 -23.06 -31.98 -2.65
CA LYS A 799 -22.46 -33.23 -3.12
C LYS A 799 -21.20 -33.57 -2.35
#